data_b62b9374b71e7efa3131e4029272ac61
#
_entry.id   b62b9374b71e7efa3131e4029272ac61
#
_cell.length_a   1.000
_cell.length_b   1.000
_cell.length_c   1.000
_cell.angle_alpha   90.00
_cell.angle_beta   90.00
_cell.angle_gamma   90.00
#
_symmetry.space_group_name_H-M   'P 1'
#
loop_
_entity.id
_entity.type
_entity.pdbx_description
1 polymer ?
#
loop_
_entity_poly.entity_id
_entity_poly.type
_entity_poly.pdbx_seq_one_letter_code
_entity_poly.pdbx_strand_id
1 'polypeptide(L)'
;MNLSDLHNEQTAFVLRTNGSPSLRLRLEELGFVPGQEVTRVFATPMGSPIVFAMLGQRVALRSSEAALIEVSLEHPNIDYASEETLSKRFFSAATADTYLSQTPSDHPASCGPTACGGCAACGTSHISTPKSEGTITVALIGNPNCGKTTVFNAVSGGHERTGNYAGVTVSSVVGETIYKGRTLRFVDLPGTYSLRAYSPEEAYVMSELRKGDIDVVINVLDVNNLERNLLLTLQVRRMGLPMVGALNLYDEFTESGSTLDIERLSQHMQLSFVPCVASQGIGMEQLMEEVIAAYDRQDSFAQSLADDPHAQSDPHALVHHYLSDCYHLQEGKAVRLTQRVDQWLVRHALSYVAFFAVMWLVFWATFTIGQYPMDWMEAGIGWLTDWTTSQMPQGWWFSELLSQGIIGGVGAVIVFLPQILILYFFISILEDSGYLARAALLFDPILRRVGLHGKSFFPMLTGFGCNVPAVMATRTIENRKSRLLTMITLPFMSCSARLTVYTVFTLAFFPRHATWIMFGLYTFGILAAFGSAWLMSHFIRRNVETHFVMEIPPYRRPVASSVFHHTWEKGRQYLRKMGGLILVASVITWVLGYFPRGGADLTPYEQQEQSYLGQAAHAIQPIIAPLGFDWRMGVGLITGSAAKELMVSTLGVLYQLDEDTAAAAGTGKDDAADSAISQALQQSSSPASALSYMVFALLYFPCIATIVAIKGESGQWRYAVFSMLYSTGFAYIMAFLAYRIALLW
;
A
#
# COMPACT_ATOMS: atom_id res chain seq x y z
N MET A 1 31.67 9.23 19.70
CA MET A 1 30.79 10.24 19.07
C MET A 1 29.52 9.55 18.62
N ASN A 2 28.46 10.30 18.32
CA ASN A 2 27.24 9.68 17.83
C ASN A 2 27.26 9.61 16.30
N LEU A 3 26.54 8.65 15.73
CA LEU A 3 26.45 8.47 14.28
C LEU A 3 25.85 9.71 13.56
N SER A 4 24.99 10.48 14.27
CA SER A 4 24.45 11.75 13.77
C SER A 4 25.50 12.83 13.50
N ASP A 5 26.63 12.77 14.20
CA ASP A 5 27.67 13.81 14.21
C ASP A 5 28.70 13.64 13.08
N LEU A 6 28.67 12.51 12.36
CA LEU A 6 29.53 12.29 11.21
C LEU A 6 29.31 13.34 10.13
N HIS A 7 30.35 13.70 9.42
CA HIS A 7 30.27 14.54 8.21
C HIS A 7 29.94 13.69 6.98
N ASN A 8 29.42 14.30 5.92
CA ASN A 8 29.17 13.59 4.66
C ASN A 8 30.46 12.94 4.15
N GLU A 9 30.33 11.71 3.65
CA GLU A 9 31.45 10.87 3.17
C GLU A 9 32.45 10.45 4.25
N GLN A 10 32.14 10.71 5.53
CA GLN A 10 32.94 10.23 6.65
C GLN A 10 32.53 8.83 7.07
N THR A 11 33.52 7.99 7.27
CA THR A 11 33.37 6.59 7.71
C THR A 11 33.73 6.47 9.18
N ALA A 12 33.00 5.62 9.90
CA ALA A 12 33.22 5.28 11.29
C ALA A 12 32.79 3.84 11.57
N PHE A 13 33.17 3.31 12.72
CA PHE A 13 32.84 1.96 13.18
C PHE A 13 31.83 2.04 14.32
N VAL A 14 30.80 1.21 14.28
CA VAL A 14 29.77 1.12 15.32
C VAL A 14 30.40 0.56 16.61
N LEU A 15 30.21 1.26 17.74
CA LEU A 15 30.60 0.78 19.05
C LEU A 15 29.42 0.13 19.77
N ARG A 16 28.29 0.83 19.77
CA ARG A 16 27.11 0.41 20.54
C ARG A 16 25.84 1.05 19.98
N THR A 17 24.75 0.28 20.02
CA THR A 17 23.39 0.76 19.73
C THR A 17 22.62 0.94 21.03
N ASN A 18 22.07 2.13 21.26
CA ASN A 18 21.25 2.49 22.42
C ASN A 18 19.77 2.65 22.00
N GLY A 19 18.87 2.83 22.96
CA GLY A 19 17.45 3.07 22.71
C GLY A 19 16.53 1.99 23.26
N SER A 20 15.25 2.03 22.85
CA SER A 20 14.27 1.01 23.24
C SER A 20 14.68 -0.36 22.71
N PRO A 21 14.36 -1.46 23.41
CA PRO A 21 14.71 -2.81 22.96
C PRO A 21 14.29 -3.10 21.53
N SER A 22 13.13 -2.57 21.15
CA SER A 22 12.56 -2.69 19.81
C SER A 22 13.38 -1.98 18.73
N LEU A 23 13.80 -0.75 19.00
CA LEU A 23 14.62 0.01 18.05
C LEU A 23 16.03 -0.60 17.94
N ARG A 24 16.62 -0.97 19.07
CA ARG A 24 17.95 -1.56 19.11
C ARG A 24 17.99 -2.83 18.26
N LEU A 25 17.04 -3.74 18.47
CA LEU A 25 16.97 -4.97 17.70
C LEU A 25 16.81 -4.67 16.18
N ARG A 26 15.96 -3.71 15.82
CA ARG A 26 15.77 -3.31 14.42
C ARG A 26 17.03 -2.73 13.79
N LEU A 27 17.80 -1.96 14.54
CA LEU A 27 19.09 -1.42 14.07
C LEU A 27 20.12 -2.54 13.90
N GLU A 28 20.19 -3.48 14.85
CA GLU A 28 21.07 -4.66 14.78
C GLU A 28 20.72 -5.55 13.56
N GLU A 29 19.44 -5.79 13.28
CA GLU A 29 18.97 -6.53 12.10
C GLU A 29 19.37 -5.85 10.76
N LEU A 30 19.48 -4.54 10.77
CA LEU A 30 19.95 -3.78 9.61
C LEU A 30 21.47 -3.75 9.49
N GLY A 31 22.19 -4.27 10.49
CA GLY A 31 23.64 -4.39 10.49
C GLY A 31 24.35 -3.33 11.33
N PHE A 32 23.65 -2.48 12.13
CA PHE A 32 24.30 -1.59 13.09
C PHE A 32 24.80 -2.39 14.32
N VAL A 33 25.77 -3.25 14.10
CA VAL A 33 26.39 -4.10 15.13
C VAL A 33 27.78 -3.59 15.46
N PRO A 34 28.29 -3.83 16.70
CA PRO A 34 29.64 -3.44 17.08
C PRO A 34 30.68 -3.90 16.07
N GLY A 35 31.62 -3.01 15.70
CA GLY A 35 32.67 -3.28 14.71
C GLY A 35 32.29 -3.03 13.26
N GLN A 36 31.02 -2.87 12.96
CA GLN A 36 30.56 -2.65 11.59
C GLN A 36 30.96 -1.27 11.08
N GLU A 37 31.54 -1.23 9.89
CA GLU A 37 31.87 0.00 9.18
C GLU A 37 30.60 0.67 8.63
N VAL A 38 30.44 1.97 8.89
CA VAL A 38 29.30 2.79 8.47
C VAL A 38 29.79 4.11 7.91
N THR A 39 29.35 4.48 6.71
CA THR A 39 29.69 5.74 6.04
C THR A 39 28.45 6.61 5.93
N ARG A 40 28.54 7.88 6.37
CA ARG A 40 27.47 8.85 6.11
C ARG A 40 27.53 9.32 4.66
N VAL A 41 26.44 9.09 3.90
CA VAL A 41 26.37 9.43 2.46
C VAL A 41 25.87 10.88 2.28
N PHE A 42 24.68 11.19 2.77
CA PHE A 42 24.09 12.54 2.73
C PHE A 42 22.96 12.68 3.76
N ALA A 43 22.52 13.91 3.98
CA ALA A 43 21.25 14.20 4.67
C ALA A 43 20.27 14.84 3.70
N THR A 44 18.96 14.69 3.98
CA THR A 44 17.90 15.39 3.23
C THR A 44 18.03 16.92 3.39
N PRO A 45 17.42 17.74 2.52
CA PRO A 45 17.53 19.21 2.57
C PRO A 45 17.12 19.84 3.92
N MET A 46 16.26 19.15 4.69
CA MET A 46 15.85 19.58 6.04
C MET A 46 16.76 19.03 7.16
N GLY A 47 17.89 18.39 6.82
CA GLY A 47 18.86 17.84 7.77
C GLY A 47 18.50 16.47 8.36
N SER A 48 17.31 15.97 8.13
CA SER A 48 16.84 14.66 8.61
C SER A 48 15.71 14.16 7.68
N PRO A 49 15.66 12.85 7.35
CA PRO A 49 16.59 11.75 7.72
C PRO A 49 17.98 11.87 7.10
N ILE A 50 18.93 11.12 7.69
CA ILE A 50 20.32 11.00 7.22
C ILE A 50 20.48 9.61 6.60
N VAL A 51 21.16 9.51 5.48
CA VAL A 51 21.42 8.26 4.76
C VAL A 51 22.84 7.78 5.07
N PHE A 52 22.93 6.54 5.50
CA PHE A 52 24.17 5.83 5.79
C PHE A 52 24.34 4.66 4.84
N ALA A 53 25.57 4.40 4.42
CA ALA A 53 25.96 3.21 3.66
C ALA A 53 26.64 2.21 4.58
N MET A 54 26.24 0.95 4.51
CA MET A 54 26.81 -0.15 5.27
C MET A 54 26.45 -1.48 4.61
N LEU A 55 27.31 -2.49 4.68
CA LEU A 55 27.07 -3.84 4.15
C LEU A 55 26.49 -3.83 2.71
N GLY A 56 26.98 -2.93 1.83
CA GLY A 56 26.50 -2.79 0.45
C GLY A 56 25.14 -2.15 0.27
N GLN A 57 24.48 -1.72 1.33
CA GLN A 57 23.14 -1.12 1.30
C GLN A 57 23.12 0.31 1.85
N ARG A 58 21.99 1.01 1.63
CA ARG A 58 21.74 2.35 2.16
C ARG A 58 20.56 2.34 3.10
N VAL A 59 20.79 2.85 4.30
CA VAL A 59 19.77 2.94 5.35
C VAL A 59 19.57 4.39 5.72
N ALA A 60 18.30 4.83 5.73
CA ALA A 60 17.91 6.15 6.19
C ALA A 60 17.47 6.09 7.65
N LEU A 61 18.08 6.90 8.50
CA LEU A 61 17.74 7.07 9.90
C LEU A 61 17.41 8.54 10.17
N ARG A 62 16.46 8.80 11.05
CA ARG A 62 16.27 10.16 11.58
C ARG A 62 17.47 10.55 12.43
N SER A 63 17.76 11.85 12.51
CA SER A 63 18.85 12.36 13.35
C SER A 63 18.72 11.93 14.81
N SER A 64 17.48 11.82 15.33
CA SER A 64 17.21 11.32 16.69
C SER A 64 17.53 9.83 16.87
N GLU A 65 17.41 9.01 15.84
CA GLU A 65 17.73 7.58 15.86
C GLU A 65 19.23 7.37 15.64
N ALA A 66 19.82 8.11 14.71
CA ALA A 66 21.27 8.12 14.49
C ALA A 66 22.06 8.58 15.73
N ALA A 67 21.50 9.49 16.54
CA ALA A 67 22.10 9.92 17.80
C ALA A 67 22.14 8.83 18.88
N LEU A 68 21.40 7.73 18.72
CA LEU A 68 21.41 6.59 19.64
C LEU A 68 22.50 5.56 19.31
N ILE A 69 23.20 5.73 18.18
CA ILE A 69 24.27 4.84 17.75
C ILE A 69 25.61 5.51 18.04
N GLU A 70 26.38 4.91 18.92
CA GLU A 70 27.74 5.36 19.25
C GLU A 70 28.74 4.79 18.24
N VAL A 71 29.65 5.62 17.74
CA VAL A 71 30.64 5.25 16.73
C VAL A 71 32.04 5.76 17.08
N SER A 72 33.08 5.09 16.56
CA SER A 72 34.47 5.47 16.61
C SER A 72 35.02 5.70 15.20
N LEU A 73 35.94 6.64 15.03
CA LEU A 73 36.69 6.83 13.78
C LEU A 73 37.81 5.79 13.62
N GLU A 74 38.27 5.21 14.70
CA GLU A 74 39.25 4.15 14.69
C GLU A 74 38.56 2.80 14.83
N HIS A 75 39.11 1.76 14.19
CA HIS A 75 38.55 0.42 14.29
C HIS A 75 38.65 -0.06 15.74
N PRO A 76 37.52 -0.32 16.41
CA PRO A 76 37.56 -0.79 17.78
C PRO A 76 38.19 -2.20 17.84
N ASN A 77 39.14 -2.38 18.74
CA ASN A 77 39.70 -3.71 19.04
C ASN A 77 38.64 -4.46 19.88
N ILE A 78 37.66 -5.05 19.25
CA ILE A 78 36.54 -5.72 19.94
C ILE A 78 37.02 -7.13 20.26
N ASP A 79 37.16 -7.40 21.55
CA ASP A 79 37.40 -8.75 22.05
C ASP A 79 36.08 -9.52 22.06
N TYR A 80 35.80 -10.22 20.97
CA TYR A 80 34.57 -11.02 20.79
C TYR A 80 34.45 -12.17 21.81
N ALA A 81 35.50 -12.51 22.54
CA ALA A 81 35.48 -13.56 23.55
C ALA A 81 34.73 -13.17 24.85
N SER A 82 34.56 -11.87 25.12
CA SER A 82 33.82 -11.37 26.29
C SER A 82 32.31 -11.24 26.10
N GLU A 83 31.78 -11.48 24.90
CA GLU A 83 30.39 -11.31 24.54
C GLU A 83 29.53 -12.59 24.61
N GLU A 84 29.93 -13.58 25.42
CA GLU A 84 29.11 -14.76 25.73
C GLU A 84 27.65 -14.39 26.19
N THR A 85 27.51 -13.18 26.70
CA THR A 85 26.21 -12.61 27.12
C THR A 85 25.33 -12.16 25.96
N LEU A 86 25.89 -11.77 24.80
CA LEU A 86 25.12 -11.35 23.63
C LEU A 86 24.62 -12.57 22.84
N SER A 87 25.42 -13.61 22.69
CA SER A 87 25.01 -14.83 21.99
C SER A 87 23.81 -15.52 22.67
N LYS A 88 23.79 -15.57 24.00
CA LYS A 88 22.67 -16.12 24.79
C LYS A 88 21.38 -15.28 24.67
N ARG A 89 21.47 -13.94 24.47
CA ARG A 89 20.32 -13.07 24.23
C ARG A 89 19.78 -13.21 22.80
N PHE A 90 20.64 -13.51 21.83
CA PHE A 90 20.26 -13.67 20.44
C PHE A 90 19.46 -14.94 20.17
N PHE A 91 19.57 -15.98 20.99
CA PHE A 91 18.98 -17.30 20.71
C PHE A 91 18.04 -17.84 21.79
N SER A 92 17.60 -17.04 22.77
CA SER A 92 16.66 -17.53 23.78
C SER A 92 15.26 -17.68 23.19
N ALA A 93 14.79 -18.93 23.11
CA ALA A 93 13.43 -19.28 22.68
C ALA A 93 12.32 -18.69 23.59
N ALA A 94 12.69 -18.15 24.75
CA ALA A 94 11.75 -17.63 25.75
C ALA A 94 10.99 -16.36 25.31
N THR A 95 11.47 -15.63 24.27
CA THR A 95 10.81 -14.41 23.77
C THR A 95 9.62 -14.71 22.86
N ALA A 96 9.62 -15.84 22.15
CA ALA A 96 8.53 -16.19 21.24
C ALA A 96 7.24 -16.55 22.01
N ASP A 97 7.36 -17.32 23.10
CA ASP A 97 6.23 -17.74 23.91
C ASP A 97 5.59 -16.56 24.67
N THR A 98 6.41 -15.59 25.08
CA THR A 98 5.92 -14.38 25.77
C THR A 98 5.12 -13.45 24.82
N TYR A 99 5.46 -13.43 23.52
CA TYR A 99 4.76 -12.59 22.55
C TYR A 99 3.44 -13.22 22.09
N LEU A 100 3.41 -14.55 21.95
CA LEU A 100 2.18 -15.29 21.61
C LEU A 100 1.16 -15.27 22.77
N SER A 101 1.63 -15.14 24.02
CA SER A 101 0.76 -15.02 25.19
C SER A 101 0.24 -13.60 25.46
N GLN A 102 0.82 -12.54 24.82
CA GLN A 102 0.42 -11.14 24.98
C GLN A 102 -0.49 -10.60 23.85
N THR A 103 -0.76 -11.38 22.80
CA THR A 103 -1.84 -11.03 21.86
C THR A 103 -3.17 -11.26 22.58
N PRO A 104 -4.07 -10.25 22.66
CA PRO A 104 -5.40 -10.47 23.24
C PRO A 104 -6.11 -11.52 22.40
N SER A 105 -6.32 -12.70 22.98
CA SER A 105 -7.21 -13.69 22.41
C SER A 105 -8.64 -13.17 22.55
N ASP A 106 -9.21 -12.64 21.47
CA ASP A 106 -10.64 -12.37 21.34
C ASP A 106 -11.46 -13.70 21.25
N HIS A 107 -11.11 -14.68 22.08
CA HIS A 107 -11.94 -15.86 22.27
C HIS A 107 -12.64 -15.77 23.64
N PRO A 108 -13.95 -15.92 23.68
CA PRO A 108 -14.66 -16.01 24.95
C PRO A 108 -14.17 -17.26 25.72
N ALA A 109 -13.73 -17.04 26.94
CA ALA A 109 -13.20 -18.05 27.87
C ALA A 109 -14.28 -19.02 28.34
N SER A 110 -14.73 -19.93 27.47
CA SER A 110 -15.70 -20.99 27.86
C SER A 110 -15.63 -22.29 27.07
N CYS A 111 -14.47 -22.71 26.59
CA CYS A 111 -14.30 -24.06 26.06
C CYS A 111 -13.13 -24.74 26.76
N GLY A 112 -13.45 -25.66 27.69
CA GLY A 112 -12.48 -26.56 28.31
C GLY A 112 -11.96 -27.60 27.31
N PRO A 113 -10.83 -28.30 27.61
CA PRO A 113 -10.08 -29.10 26.66
C PRO A 113 -10.72 -30.44 26.24
N THR A 114 -11.98 -30.73 26.55
CA THR A 114 -12.58 -32.07 26.35
C THR A 114 -13.90 -32.13 25.56
N ALA A 115 -14.33 -31.06 24.89
CA ALA A 115 -15.62 -31.07 24.18
C ALA A 115 -15.60 -30.31 22.85
N CYS A 116 -14.85 -30.76 21.86
CA CYS A 116 -14.96 -30.28 20.48
C CYS A 116 -15.14 -31.44 19.50
N GLY A 117 -16.24 -32.15 19.61
CA GLY A 117 -16.84 -32.97 18.57
C GLY A 117 -17.97 -32.15 17.93
N GLY A 118 -17.74 -31.55 16.76
CA GLY A 118 -18.80 -31.08 15.87
C GLY A 118 -19.43 -29.73 16.18
N CYS A 119 -18.68 -28.60 16.15
CA CYS A 119 -19.27 -27.27 16.06
C CYS A 119 -19.15 -26.73 14.63
N ALA A 120 -20.26 -26.65 13.92
CA ALA A 120 -20.38 -26.06 12.57
C ALA A 120 -20.18 -24.52 12.53
N ALA A 121 -19.82 -23.88 13.65
CA ALA A 121 -19.60 -22.43 13.77
C ALA A 121 -18.13 -22.00 13.78
N CYS A 122 -17.17 -22.93 13.90
CA CYS A 122 -15.76 -22.66 13.74
C CYS A 122 -15.33 -23.03 12.32
N GLY A 123 -15.65 -22.17 11.36
CA GLY A 123 -15.18 -22.28 9.97
C GLY A 123 -13.70 -21.95 9.82
N THR A 124 -12.82 -22.55 10.62
CA THR A 124 -11.41 -22.64 10.33
C THR A 124 -11.21 -23.86 9.45
N SER A 125 -11.37 -23.67 8.14
CA SER A 125 -10.82 -24.62 7.18
C SER A 125 -9.29 -24.57 7.30
N HIS A 126 -8.74 -25.38 8.21
CA HIS A 126 -7.38 -25.85 8.04
C HIS A 126 -7.36 -26.54 6.68
N ILE A 127 -6.66 -25.94 5.71
CA ILE A 127 -6.29 -26.65 4.49
C ILE A 127 -5.12 -27.57 4.87
N SER A 128 -5.36 -28.52 5.74
CA SER A 128 -4.63 -29.76 5.77
C SER A 128 -5.28 -30.66 4.68
N THR A 129 -4.97 -30.37 3.42
CA THR A 129 -5.15 -31.40 2.39
C THR A 129 -4.25 -32.55 2.83
N PRO A 130 -4.79 -33.79 2.95
CA PRO A 130 -3.96 -34.93 3.31
C PRO A 130 -2.80 -35.00 2.34
N LYS A 131 -1.55 -35.13 2.85
CA LYS A 131 -0.36 -35.35 2.02
C LYS A 131 -0.67 -36.59 1.16
N SER A 132 -0.76 -36.42 -0.16
CA SER A 132 -0.74 -37.55 -1.06
C SER A 132 0.68 -38.14 -0.99
N GLU A 133 0.79 -39.45 -0.90
CA GLU A 133 2.09 -40.13 -0.97
C GLU A 133 2.83 -39.64 -2.22
N GLY A 134 4.01 -39.01 -2.03
CA GLY A 134 4.85 -38.44 -3.11
C GLY A 134 4.81 -36.93 -3.28
N THR A 135 4.12 -36.16 -2.41
CA THR A 135 4.16 -34.67 -2.47
C THR A 135 5.22 -34.12 -1.50
N ILE A 136 6.15 -33.33 -2.01
CA ILE A 136 7.18 -32.62 -1.25
C ILE A 136 6.72 -31.18 -1.01
N THR A 137 6.59 -30.77 0.24
CA THR A 137 6.23 -29.37 0.60
C THR A 137 7.48 -28.52 0.76
N VAL A 138 7.60 -27.49 -0.06
CA VAL A 138 8.75 -26.61 -0.14
C VAL A 138 8.37 -25.19 0.31
N ALA A 139 8.97 -24.69 1.39
CA ALA A 139 8.77 -23.32 1.80
C ALA A 139 9.78 -22.39 1.16
N LEU A 140 9.33 -21.25 0.61
CA LEU A 140 10.19 -20.17 0.17
C LEU A 140 10.31 -19.13 1.29
N ILE A 141 11.54 -18.86 1.71
CA ILE A 141 11.88 -17.82 2.68
C ILE A 141 12.92 -16.88 2.05
N GLY A 142 13.16 -15.76 2.66
CA GLY A 142 14.21 -14.80 2.25
C GLY A 142 13.94 -13.42 2.77
N ASN A 143 14.96 -12.58 2.71
CA ASN A 143 14.85 -11.18 3.10
C ASN A 143 13.85 -10.42 2.21
N PRO A 144 13.21 -9.35 2.69
CA PRO A 144 12.45 -8.47 1.83
C PRO A 144 13.30 -7.99 0.64
N ASN A 145 12.69 -7.92 -0.55
CA ASN A 145 13.31 -7.46 -1.80
C ASN A 145 14.40 -8.38 -2.41
N CYS A 146 14.63 -9.58 -1.92
CA CYS A 146 15.54 -10.55 -2.55
C CYS A 146 14.98 -11.21 -3.83
N GLY A 147 13.75 -10.89 -4.23
CA GLY A 147 13.08 -11.47 -5.39
C GLY A 147 12.37 -12.81 -5.13
N LYS A 148 12.02 -13.09 -3.86
CA LYS A 148 11.36 -14.33 -3.43
C LYS A 148 10.10 -14.67 -4.23
N THR A 149 9.16 -13.71 -4.37
CA THR A 149 7.92 -13.90 -5.15
C THR A 149 8.21 -14.12 -6.64
N THR A 150 9.28 -13.54 -7.18
CA THR A 150 9.71 -13.78 -8.56
C THR A 150 10.18 -15.23 -8.74
N VAL A 151 10.98 -15.76 -7.79
CA VAL A 151 11.38 -17.16 -7.76
C VAL A 151 10.16 -18.07 -7.64
N PHE A 152 9.24 -17.75 -6.72
CA PHE A 152 8.00 -18.50 -6.53
C PHE A 152 7.19 -18.61 -7.84
N ASN A 153 6.96 -17.49 -8.52
CA ASN A 153 6.22 -17.47 -9.78
C ASN A 153 6.92 -18.26 -10.89
N ALA A 154 8.26 -18.24 -10.91
CA ALA A 154 9.04 -18.97 -11.88
C ALA A 154 8.99 -20.51 -11.67
N VAL A 155 8.99 -20.99 -10.41
CA VAL A 155 8.96 -22.43 -10.11
C VAL A 155 7.53 -23.00 -10.04
N SER A 156 6.51 -22.18 -9.71
CA SER A 156 5.11 -22.62 -9.62
C SER A 156 4.36 -22.61 -10.95
N GLY A 157 4.95 -22.08 -12.02
CA GLY A 157 4.33 -22.00 -13.35
C GLY A 157 3.07 -21.11 -13.40
N GLY A 158 2.87 -20.20 -12.43
CA GLY A 158 1.72 -19.29 -12.39
C GLY A 158 0.42 -19.93 -11.90
N HIS A 159 0.44 -21.13 -11.35
CA HIS A 159 -0.73 -21.79 -10.74
C HIS A 159 -0.85 -21.42 -9.26
N GLU A 160 -1.40 -20.22 -8.97
CA GLU A 160 -1.50 -19.69 -7.62
C GLU A 160 -2.86 -19.97 -6.96
N ARG A 161 -2.85 -20.41 -5.70
CA ARG A 161 -4.00 -20.41 -4.81
C ARG A 161 -3.69 -19.58 -3.57
N THR A 162 -4.42 -18.47 -3.37
CA THR A 162 -4.27 -17.63 -2.17
C THR A 162 -4.98 -18.28 -0.97
N GLY A 163 -4.23 -18.58 0.08
CA GLY A 163 -4.78 -18.99 1.38
C GLY A 163 -4.87 -17.77 2.31
N ASN A 164 -6.07 -17.43 2.80
CA ASN A 164 -6.26 -16.42 3.83
C ASN A 164 -6.33 -17.12 5.20
N TYR A 165 -5.42 -16.76 6.11
CA TYR A 165 -5.48 -17.24 7.49
C TYR A 165 -6.27 -16.29 8.38
N ALA A 166 -7.20 -16.84 9.16
CA ALA A 166 -8.04 -16.08 10.08
C ALA A 166 -7.19 -15.46 11.21
N GLY A 167 -7.21 -14.13 11.32
CA GLY A 167 -6.59 -13.38 12.43
C GLY A 167 -5.30 -12.61 12.12
N VAL A 168 -4.63 -12.85 11.00
CA VAL A 168 -3.44 -12.10 10.56
C VAL A 168 -3.65 -11.64 9.11
N THR A 169 -3.31 -10.41 8.78
CA THR A 169 -3.44 -9.85 7.41
C THR A 169 -2.36 -10.40 6.46
N VAL A 170 -1.71 -11.51 6.82
CA VAL A 170 -0.63 -12.13 6.08
C VAL A 170 -1.19 -13.35 5.35
N SER A 171 -1.15 -13.35 4.03
CA SER A 171 -1.53 -14.49 3.18
C SER A 171 -0.28 -15.18 2.68
N SER A 172 -0.18 -16.50 2.86
CA SER A 172 0.75 -17.31 2.07
C SER A 172 0.12 -17.66 0.74
N VAL A 173 0.92 -17.69 -0.31
CA VAL A 173 0.53 -18.15 -1.64
C VAL A 173 1.05 -19.56 -1.81
N VAL A 174 0.23 -20.46 -2.33
CA VAL A 174 0.60 -21.85 -2.56
C VAL A 174 0.52 -22.14 -4.05
N GLY A 175 1.58 -22.73 -4.59
CA GLY A 175 1.66 -23.20 -5.99
C GLY A 175 2.07 -24.68 -6.03
N GLU A 176 1.63 -25.43 -7.03
CA GLU A 176 1.98 -26.83 -7.20
C GLU A 176 2.54 -27.05 -8.62
N THR A 177 3.63 -27.78 -8.71
CA THR A 177 4.26 -28.15 -9.97
C THR A 177 4.70 -29.62 -9.94
N ILE A 178 4.56 -30.32 -11.06
CA ILE A 178 5.08 -31.69 -11.21
C ILE A 178 6.44 -31.64 -11.88
N TYR A 179 7.48 -32.12 -11.18
CA TYR A 179 8.83 -32.19 -11.71
C TYR A 179 9.44 -33.55 -11.49
N LYS A 180 9.95 -34.19 -12.56
CA LYS A 180 10.53 -35.56 -12.58
C LYS A 180 9.63 -36.61 -11.89
N GLY A 181 8.31 -36.51 -12.07
CA GLY A 181 7.33 -37.44 -11.49
C GLY A 181 7.00 -37.25 -10.01
N ARG A 182 7.56 -36.22 -9.35
CA ARG A 182 7.22 -35.83 -7.98
C ARG A 182 6.40 -34.54 -7.99
N THR A 183 5.42 -34.44 -7.11
CA THR A 183 4.64 -33.20 -6.92
C THR A 183 5.37 -32.31 -5.93
N LEU A 184 5.80 -31.13 -6.38
CA LEU A 184 6.39 -30.09 -5.54
C LEU A 184 5.32 -29.07 -5.19
N ARG A 185 5.04 -28.90 -3.90
CA ARG A 185 4.09 -27.90 -3.37
C ARG A 185 4.89 -26.75 -2.76
N PHE A 186 4.89 -25.62 -3.43
CA PHE A 186 5.60 -24.42 -2.99
C PHE A 186 4.71 -23.56 -2.13
N VAL A 187 5.23 -23.07 -1.00
CA VAL A 187 4.56 -22.16 -0.06
C VAL A 187 5.39 -20.89 0.02
N ASP A 188 4.87 -19.77 -0.52
CA ASP A 188 5.52 -18.46 -0.41
C ASP A 188 5.23 -17.86 0.97
N LEU A 189 6.25 -17.81 1.83
CA LEU A 189 6.17 -17.19 3.14
C LEU A 189 6.53 -15.69 3.05
N PRO A 190 6.04 -14.83 3.96
CA PRO A 190 6.41 -13.42 4.01
C PRO A 190 7.91 -13.21 4.08
N GLY A 191 8.41 -12.11 3.47
CA GLY A 191 9.81 -11.73 3.61
C GLY A 191 10.13 -11.37 5.05
N THR A 192 11.24 -11.92 5.56
CA THR A 192 11.69 -11.70 6.94
C THR A 192 13.20 -11.50 7.00
N TYR A 193 13.67 -10.66 7.92
CA TYR A 193 15.10 -10.47 8.16
C TYR A 193 15.64 -11.42 9.21
N SER A 194 14.79 -11.86 10.13
CA SER A 194 15.14 -12.77 11.21
C SER A 194 13.95 -13.64 11.62
N LEU A 195 14.22 -14.74 12.34
CA LEU A 195 13.19 -15.61 12.90
C LEU A 195 12.86 -15.28 14.36
N ARG A 196 13.02 -14.03 14.80
CA ARG A 196 12.85 -13.65 16.22
C ARG A 196 11.45 -13.26 16.62
N ALA A 197 10.46 -13.42 15.73
CA ALA A 197 9.04 -13.14 15.98
C ALA A 197 8.75 -11.69 16.45
N TYR A 198 9.54 -10.74 15.97
CA TYR A 198 9.39 -9.32 16.32
C TYR A 198 8.24 -8.64 15.59
N SER A 199 8.04 -8.98 14.31
CA SER A 199 6.89 -8.57 13.53
C SER A 199 5.84 -9.68 13.45
N PRO A 200 4.57 -9.37 13.17
CA PRO A 200 3.54 -10.39 12.92
C PRO A 200 3.93 -11.33 11.77
N GLU A 201 4.62 -10.82 10.75
CA GLU A 201 5.13 -11.57 9.62
C GLU A 201 6.21 -12.56 10.05
N GLU A 202 7.18 -12.13 10.87
CA GLU A 202 8.25 -12.99 11.41
C GLU A 202 7.69 -14.09 12.34
N ALA A 203 6.74 -13.72 13.21
CA ALA A 203 6.05 -14.69 14.06
C ALA A 203 5.31 -15.74 13.24
N TYR A 204 4.69 -15.33 12.13
CA TYR A 204 4.01 -16.22 11.20
C TYR A 204 4.99 -17.18 10.53
N VAL A 205 6.10 -16.68 9.94
CA VAL A 205 7.14 -17.50 9.31
C VAL A 205 7.69 -18.52 10.29
N MET A 206 8.05 -18.09 11.51
CA MET A 206 8.52 -18.98 12.57
C MET A 206 7.50 -20.07 12.90
N SER A 207 6.21 -19.72 13.02
CA SER A 207 5.15 -20.68 13.34
C SER A 207 4.97 -21.72 12.23
N GLU A 208 5.02 -21.30 10.95
CA GLU A 208 4.91 -22.21 9.80
C GLU A 208 6.09 -23.19 9.73
N LEU A 209 7.32 -22.70 9.90
CA LEU A 209 8.52 -23.55 9.89
C LEU A 209 8.52 -24.57 11.04
N ARG A 210 7.89 -24.26 12.18
CA ARG A 210 7.80 -25.18 13.35
C ARG A 210 6.68 -26.21 13.28
N LYS A 211 5.68 -26.06 12.39
CA LYS A 211 4.55 -27.01 12.30
C LYS A 211 4.94 -28.41 11.84
N GLY A 212 6.10 -28.57 11.19
CA GLY A 212 6.54 -29.87 10.69
C GLY A 212 5.89 -30.29 9.35
N ASP A 213 5.15 -29.41 8.71
CA ASP A 213 4.51 -29.67 7.41
C ASP A 213 5.43 -29.36 6.22
N ILE A 214 6.60 -28.74 6.46
CA ILE A 214 7.58 -28.34 5.47
C ILE A 214 8.68 -29.39 5.41
N ASP A 215 8.94 -29.88 4.21
CA ASP A 215 9.94 -30.91 3.98
C ASP A 215 11.30 -30.32 3.58
N VAL A 216 11.31 -29.22 2.79
CA VAL A 216 12.52 -28.53 2.31
C VAL A 216 12.28 -27.02 2.33
N VAL A 217 13.34 -26.25 2.58
CA VAL A 217 13.31 -24.78 2.54
C VAL A 217 14.16 -24.28 1.39
N ILE A 218 13.60 -23.44 0.51
CA ILE A 218 14.36 -22.61 -0.40
C ILE A 218 14.58 -21.25 0.27
N ASN A 219 15.83 -20.92 0.56
CA ASN A 219 16.18 -19.59 1.03
C ASN A 219 16.64 -18.74 -0.15
N VAL A 220 15.84 -17.73 -0.52
CA VAL A 220 16.15 -16.81 -1.61
C VAL A 220 17.03 -15.68 -1.08
N LEU A 221 18.20 -15.55 -1.67
CA LEU A 221 19.27 -14.66 -1.26
C LEU A 221 19.54 -13.63 -2.35
N ASP A 222 19.59 -12.36 -2.02
CA ASP A 222 20.15 -11.33 -2.89
C ASP A 222 21.68 -11.44 -2.85
N VAL A 223 22.28 -11.87 -3.96
CA VAL A 223 23.73 -12.05 -4.03
C VAL A 223 24.51 -10.76 -3.87
N ASN A 224 23.91 -9.59 -4.17
CA ASN A 224 24.53 -8.28 -3.98
C ASN A 224 24.61 -7.86 -2.50
N ASN A 225 23.81 -8.52 -1.63
CA ASN A 225 23.74 -8.27 -0.19
C ASN A 225 23.92 -9.57 0.61
N LEU A 226 24.83 -10.43 0.19
CA LEU A 226 24.94 -11.81 0.67
C LEU A 226 25.25 -11.89 2.15
N GLU A 227 26.12 -11.02 2.69
CA GLU A 227 26.52 -11.01 4.10
C GLU A 227 25.29 -10.90 5.02
N ARG A 228 24.36 -10.03 4.72
CA ARG A 228 23.13 -9.87 5.49
C ARG A 228 22.16 -11.03 5.30
N ASN A 229 22.02 -11.51 4.07
CA ASN A 229 21.06 -12.57 3.75
C ASN A 229 21.46 -13.91 4.40
N LEU A 230 22.74 -14.18 4.55
CA LEU A 230 23.25 -15.39 5.21
C LEU A 230 22.93 -15.45 6.71
N LEU A 231 22.64 -14.33 7.37
CA LEU A 231 22.22 -14.34 8.78
C LEU A 231 20.90 -15.11 8.97
N LEU A 232 19.93 -14.90 8.08
CA LEU A 232 18.69 -15.67 8.08
C LEU A 232 18.96 -17.15 7.75
N THR A 233 19.88 -17.42 6.81
CA THR A 233 20.30 -18.78 6.45
C THR A 233 20.81 -19.54 7.66
N LEU A 234 21.66 -18.92 8.48
CA LEU A 234 22.19 -19.54 9.70
C LEU A 234 21.09 -19.83 10.73
N GLN A 235 20.09 -18.95 10.85
CA GLN A 235 18.97 -19.15 11.78
C GLN A 235 18.09 -20.33 11.34
N VAL A 236 17.77 -20.44 10.04
CA VAL A 236 16.97 -21.55 9.50
C VAL A 236 17.74 -22.86 9.57
N ARG A 237 19.03 -22.86 9.24
CA ARG A 237 19.91 -24.03 9.37
C ARG A 237 19.86 -24.62 10.76
N ARG A 238 19.87 -23.78 11.82
CA ARG A 238 19.77 -24.22 13.22
C ARG A 238 18.42 -24.85 13.58
N MET A 239 17.39 -24.73 12.75
CA MET A 239 16.11 -25.44 12.93
C MET A 239 16.17 -26.90 12.45
N GLY A 240 17.24 -27.30 11.77
CA GLY A 240 17.42 -28.68 11.29
C GLY A 240 16.61 -29.03 10.03
N LEU A 241 16.06 -28.03 9.33
CA LEU A 241 15.29 -28.24 8.11
C LEU A 241 16.25 -28.35 6.90
N PRO A 242 16.07 -29.34 6.00
CA PRO A 242 16.78 -29.41 4.74
C PRO A 242 16.58 -28.13 3.96
N MET A 243 17.67 -27.54 3.41
CA MET A 243 17.61 -26.23 2.80
C MET A 243 18.49 -26.13 1.56
N VAL A 244 18.04 -25.31 0.59
CA VAL A 244 18.79 -24.92 -0.61
C VAL A 244 18.83 -23.40 -0.69
N GLY A 245 20.00 -22.81 -0.99
CA GLY A 245 20.18 -21.38 -1.21
C GLY A 245 20.00 -21.02 -2.67
N ALA A 246 19.03 -20.15 -3.00
CA ALA A 246 18.87 -19.59 -4.33
C ALA A 246 19.54 -18.21 -4.38
N LEU A 247 20.70 -18.11 -5.03
CA LEU A 247 21.46 -16.86 -5.23
C LEU A 247 20.81 -16.06 -6.36
N ASN A 248 19.82 -15.25 -6.04
CA ASN A 248 19.07 -14.48 -7.02
C ASN A 248 19.74 -13.14 -7.36
N LEU A 249 19.31 -12.50 -8.47
CA LEU A 249 19.90 -11.27 -9.02
C LEU A 249 21.38 -11.49 -9.44
N TYR A 250 21.70 -12.70 -9.88
CA TYR A 250 23.07 -13.08 -10.24
C TYR A 250 23.58 -12.38 -11.50
N ASP A 251 22.69 -11.93 -12.37
CA ASP A 251 22.97 -11.09 -13.53
C ASP A 251 23.50 -9.70 -13.10
N GLU A 252 22.83 -9.02 -12.19
CA GLU A 252 23.28 -7.73 -11.66
C GLU A 252 24.65 -7.84 -10.96
N PHE A 253 24.86 -8.95 -10.26
CA PHE A 253 26.12 -9.25 -9.56
C PHE A 253 27.29 -9.43 -10.53
N THR A 254 27.12 -10.24 -11.57
CA THR A 254 28.16 -10.48 -12.58
C THR A 254 28.42 -9.25 -13.44
N GLU A 255 27.38 -8.48 -13.80
CA GLU A 255 27.52 -7.20 -14.52
C GLU A 255 28.27 -6.14 -13.72
N SER A 256 28.26 -6.22 -12.39
CA SER A 256 29.03 -5.31 -11.53
C SER A 256 30.54 -5.57 -11.57
N GLY A 257 30.94 -6.76 -12.04
CA GLY A 257 32.32 -7.27 -11.97
C GLY A 257 32.65 -7.94 -10.64
N SER A 258 31.64 -8.16 -9.78
CA SER A 258 31.79 -8.88 -8.51
C SER A 258 32.00 -10.37 -8.76
N THR A 259 32.67 -11.05 -7.84
CA THR A 259 32.97 -12.49 -7.94
C THR A 259 32.59 -13.22 -6.67
N LEU A 260 32.06 -14.44 -6.84
CA LEU A 260 31.70 -15.35 -5.75
C LEU A 260 32.15 -16.76 -6.09
N ASP A 261 32.94 -17.36 -5.22
CA ASP A 261 33.27 -18.79 -5.29
C ASP A 261 32.14 -19.59 -4.59
N ILE A 262 31.18 -20.07 -5.40
CA ILE A 262 30.00 -20.80 -4.91
C ILE A 262 30.40 -22.13 -4.27
N GLU A 263 31.43 -22.80 -4.77
CA GLU A 263 31.86 -24.10 -4.23
C GLU A 263 32.42 -23.93 -2.81
N ARG A 264 33.28 -22.94 -2.59
CA ARG A 264 33.77 -22.62 -1.25
C ARG A 264 32.68 -22.20 -0.29
N LEU A 265 31.77 -21.34 -0.74
CA LEU A 265 30.60 -20.93 0.07
C LEU A 265 29.77 -22.16 0.46
N SER A 266 29.54 -23.08 -0.48
CA SER A 266 28.78 -24.32 -0.24
C SER A 266 29.48 -25.22 0.77
N GLN A 267 30.82 -25.30 0.72
CA GLN A 267 31.63 -26.07 1.69
C GLN A 267 31.55 -25.45 3.09
N HIS A 268 31.73 -24.11 3.23
CA HIS A 268 31.66 -23.42 4.50
C HIS A 268 30.27 -23.53 5.15
N MET A 269 29.23 -23.37 4.35
CA MET A 269 27.84 -23.39 4.85
C MET A 269 27.24 -24.80 4.89
N GLN A 270 27.91 -25.81 4.30
CA GLN A 270 27.39 -27.17 4.12
C GLN A 270 25.99 -27.19 3.49
N LEU A 271 25.78 -26.33 2.52
CA LEU A 271 24.51 -26.12 1.81
C LEU A 271 24.77 -26.01 0.31
N SER A 272 23.83 -26.48 -0.51
CA SER A 272 23.85 -26.24 -1.94
C SER A 272 23.36 -24.83 -2.25
N PHE A 273 24.13 -24.09 -3.05
CA PHE A 273 23.75 -22.78 -3.57
C PHE A 273 23.62 -22.83 -5.09
N VAL A 274 22.49 -22.30 -5.59
CA VAL A 274 22.19 -22.27 -7.02
C VAL A 274 22.13 -20.82 -7.52
N PRO A 275 22.95 -20.43 -8.50
CA PRO A 275 22.86 -19.10 -9.10
C PRO A 275 21.58 -18.98 -9.93
N CYS A 276 20.80 -17.92 -9.69
CA CYS A 276 19.48 -17.73 -10.27
C CYS A 276 19.29 -16.32 -10.84
N VAL A 277 18.57 -16.24 -11.96
CA VAL A 277 17.97 -15.01 -12.48
C VAL A 277 16.48 -15.25 -12.66
N ALA A 278 15.74 -15.13 -11.59
CA ALA A 278 14.32 -15.52 -11.53
C ALA A 278 13.44 -14.77 -12.53
N SER A 279 13.76 -13.51 -12.85
CA SER A 279 13.07 -12.71 -13.87
C SER A 279 13.17 -13.27 -15.28
N GLN A 280 14.21 -14.08 -15.55
CA GLN A 280 14.48 -14.71 -16.85
C GLN A 280 14.27 -16.23 -16.81
N GLY A 281 13.93 -16.80 -15.66
CA GLY A 281 13.78 -18.24 -15.47
C GLY A 281 15.09 -19.03 -15.45
N ILE A 282 16.25 -18.37 -15.42
CA ILE A 282 17.56 -19.01 -15.42
C ILE A 282 17.84 -19.61 -14.03
N GLY A 283 18.36 -20.86 -13.99
CA GLY A 283 18.69 -21.57 -12.76
C GLY A 283 17.51 -22.28 -12.07
N MET A 284 16.27 -22.14 -12.58
CA MET A 284 15.08 -22.70 -11.93
C MET A 284 15.03 -24.23 -11.98
N GLU A 285 15.44 -24.84 -13.08
CA GLU A 285 15.51 -26.31 -13.20
C GLU A 285 16.54 -26.89 -12.24
N GLN A 286 17.74 -26.30 -12.19
CA GLN A 286 18.79 -26.70 -11.26
C GLN A 286 18.35 -26.53 -9.80
N LEU A 287 17.60 -25.46 -9.49
CA LEU A 287 17.05 -25.25 -8.16
C LEU A 287 16.06 -26.34 -7.76
N MET A 288 15.17 -26.76 -8.67
CA MET A 288 14.23 -27.87 -8.43
C MET A 288 14.95 -29.22 -8.26
N GLU A 289 16.03 -29.47 -8.99
CA GLU A 289 16.88 -30.67 -8.84
C GLU A 289 17.52 -30.71 -7.46
N GLU A 290 18.13 -29.59 -7.03
CA GLU A 290 18.76 -29.49 -5.70
C GLU A 290 17.75 -29.61 -4.56
N VAL A 291 16.52 -29.12 -4.72
CA VAL A 291 15.42 -29.30 -3.75
C VAL A 291 15.11 -30.77 -3.56
N ILE A 292 14.97 -31.54 -4.65
CA ILE A 292 14.74 -32.98 -4.58
C ILE A 292 15.93 -33.70 -3.93
N ALA A 293 17.16 -33.31 -4.32
CA ALA A 293 18.37 -33.89 -3.72
C ALA A 293 18.53 -33.57 -2.22
N ALA A 294 18.11 -32.38 -1.79
CA ALA A 294 18.09 -31.99 -0.39
C ALA A 294 17.06 -32.81 0.41
N TYR A 295 15.89 -33.04 -0.16
CA TYR A 295 14.86 -33.94 0.43
C TYR A 295 15.38 -35.35 0.61
N ASP A 296 16.01 -35.91 -0.43
CA ASP A 296 16.52 -37.29 -0.39
C ASP A 296 17.73 -37.45 0.57
N ARG A 297 18.43 -36.35 0.94
CA ARG A 297 19.57 -36.30 1.89
C ARG A 297 19.17 -35.85 3.31
N GLN A 298 17.90 -35.85 3.65
CA GLN A 298 17.37 -35.27 4.90
C GLN A 298 18.08 -35.80 6.18
N ASP A 299 18.33 -37.09 6.25
CA ASP A 299 18.94 -37.72 7.45
C ASP A 299 20.40 -37.29 7.66
N SER A 300 21.16 -37.02 6.59
CA SER A 300 22.57 -36.61 6.68
C SER A 300 22.74 -35.14 7.09
N PHE A 301 21.76 -34.29 6.80
CA PHE A 301 21.76 -32.88 7.16
C PHE A 301 21.64 -32.65 8.68
N ALA A 302 20.77 -33.43 9.33
CA ALA A 302 20.59 -33.34 10.78
C ALA A 302 21.86 -33.74 11.57
N GLN A 303 22.65 -34.69 11.06
CA GLN A 303 23.91 -35.09 11.65
C GLN A 303 25.01 -34.04 11.51
N SER A 304 25.07 -33.34 10.34
CA SER A 304 26.10 -32.33 10.09
C SER A 304 25.96 -31.09 11.02
N LEU A 305 24.78 -30.83 11.54
CA LEU A 305 24.52 -29.73 12.47
C LEU A 305 25.03 -30.01 13.88
N ALA A 306 25.00 -31.26 14.32
CA ALA A 306 25.46 -31.67 15.65
C ALA A 306 27.00 -31.53 15.81
N ASP A 307 27.72 -31.61 14.69
CA ASP A 307 29.18 -31.61 14.65
C ASP A 307 29.79 -30.24 14.27
N ASP A 308 28.97 -29.16 14.15
CA ASP A 308 29.44 -27.82 13.77
C ASP A 308 30.26 -27.18 14.90
N PRO A 309 31.60 -27.03 14.77
CA PRO A 309 32.47 -26.46 15.82
C PRO A 309 32.17 -24.97 16.07
N HIS A 310 31.49 -24.29 15.16
CA HIS A 310 31.17 -22.86 15.22
C HIS A 310 29.73 -22.56 15.63
N ALA A 311 28.94 -23.56 16.07
CA ALA A 311 27.55 -23.41 16.48
C ALA A 311 27.31 -22.34 17.57
N GLN A 312 28.36 -22.04 18.37
CA GLN A 312 28.32 -21.06 19.48
C GLN A 312 28.92 -19.68 19.11
N SER A 313 29.49 -19.53 17.89
CA SER A 313 30.11 -18.27 17.46
C SER A 313 29.07 -17.21 17.15
N ASP A 314 29.46 -15.92 17.27
CA ASP A 314 28.62 -14.80 16.81
C ASP A 314 28.28 -14.97 15.34
N PRO A 315 26.96 -14.91 14.94
CA PRO A 315 26.53 -15.10 13.58
C PRO A 315 27.14 -14.11 12.57
N HIS A 316 27.36 -12.86 12.99
CA HIS A 316 27.95 -11.84 12.11
C HIS A 316 29.43 -12.11 11.86
N ALA A 317 30.20 -12.42 12.91
CA ALA A 317 31.59 -12.79 12.76
C ALA A 317 31.77 -14.05 11.92
N LEU A 318 30.86 -15.02 12.07
CA LEU A 318 30.87 -16.26 11.31
C LEU A 318 30.60 -16.02 9.82
N VAL A 319 29.58 -15.24 9.48
CA VAL A 319 29.26 -14.87 8.10
C VAL A 319 30.41 -14.10 7.46
N HIS A 320 30.97 -13.12 8.17
CA HIS A 320 32.12 -12.37 7.68
C HIS A 320 33.34 -13.31 7.41
N HIS A 321 33.57 -14.26 8.29
CA HIS A 321 34.65 -15.26 8.10
C HIS A 321 34.38 -16.11 6.85
N TYR A 322 33.16 -16.59 6.64
CA TYR A 322 32.82 -17.42 5.48
C TYR A 322 32.89 -16.67 4.15
N LEU A 323 32.67 -15.36 4.15
CA LEU A 323 32.67 -14.53 2.95
C LEU A 323 34.04 -13.91 2.62
N SER A 324 34.95 -13.83 3.61
CA SER A 324 36.21 -13.09 3.49
C SER A 324 37.13 -13.57 2.35
N ASP A 325 37.10 -14.85 2.04
CA ASP A 325 37.96 -15.50 1.04
C ASP A 325 37.22 -15.92 -0.25
N CYS A 326 35.90 -15.86 -0.29
CA CYS A 326 35.10 -16.32 -1.43
C CYS A 326 34.21 -15.25 -2.08
N TYR A 327 34.04 -14.08 -1.46
CA TYR A 327 33.10 -13.06 -1.91
C TYR A 327 33.76 -11.69 -2.06
N HIS A 328 33.82 -11.19 -3.28
CA HIS A 328 34.42 -9.89 -3.61
C HIS A 328 33.42 -9.01 -4.34
N LEU A 329 32.95 -7.97 -3.66
CA LEU A 329 32.06 -6.96 -4.23
C LEU A 329 32.85 -5.88 -4.96
N GLN A 330 32.38 -5.54 -6.16
CA GLN A 330 32.78 -4.31 -6.85
C GLN A 330 31.57 -3.37 -6.97
N GLU A 331 31.81 -2.08 -6.74
CA GLU A 331 30.75 -1.09 -6.95
C GLU A 331 30.31 -1.04 -8.42
N GLY A 332 29.16 -1.62 -8.70
CA GLY A 332 28.58 -1.69 -10.03
C GLY A 332 28.22 -0.31 -10.61
N LYS A 333 28.08 -0.23 -11.93
CA LYS A 333 27.66 0.98 -12.64
C LYS A 333 26.31 1.52 -12.14
N ALA A 334 25.40 0.62 -11.74
CA ALA A 334 24.07 0.97 -11.21
C ALA A 334 24.17 1.70 -9.88
N VAL A 335 25.08 1.31 -8.98
CA VAL A 335 25.32 1.98 -7.70
C VAL A 335 25.87 3.39 -7.92
N ARG A 336 26.84 3.53 -8.81
CA ARG A 336 27.41 4.86 -9.19
C ARG A 336 26.38 5.78 -9.85
N LEU A 337 25.51 5.21 -10.71
CA LEU A 337 24.41 5.99 -11.32
C LEU A 337 23.44 6.45 -10.22
N THR A 338 23.06 5.54 -9.32
CA THR A 338 22.21 5.85 -8.17
C THR A 338 22.80 6.99 -7.32
N GLN A 339 24.11 6.96 -7.07
CA GLN A 339 24.77 8.03 -6.31
C GLN A 339 24.67 9.39 -7.00
N ARG A 340 24.90 9.45 -8.31
CA ARG A 340 24.77 10.69 -9.08
C ARG A 340 23.34 11.21 -9.13
N VAL A 341 22.38 10.32 -9.34
CA VAL A 341 20.96 10.68 -9.41
C VAL A 341 20.46 11.14 -8.05
N ASP A 342 20.81 10.45 -6.95
CA ASP A 342 20.43 10.84 -5.59
C ASP A 342 21.02 12.19 -5.16
N GLN A 343 22.21 12.54 -5.62
CA GLN A 343 22.78 13.86 -5.39
C GLN A 343 21.87 14.99 -5.91
N TRP A 344 21.24 14.78 -7.08
CA TRP A 344 20.34 15.76 -7.70
C TRP A 344 18.91 15.67 -7.17
N LEU A 345 18.37 14.45 -7.01
CA LEU A 345 16.96 14.23 -6.70
C LEU A 345 16.63 14.21 -5.19
N VAL A 346 17.63 14.11 -4.29
CA VAL A 346 17.36 13.97 -2.86
C VAL A 346 18.17 14.97 -2.00
N ARG A 347 19.38 15.34 -2.41
CA ARG A 347 20.29 16.15 -1.57
C ARG A 347 19.98 17.64 -1.56
N HIS A 348 19.45 18.20 -2.64
CA HIS A 348 19.26 19.64 -2.81
C HIS A 348 17.80 20.07 -2.59
N ALA A 349 17.55 21.32 -2.24
CA ALA A 349 16.19 21.88 -2.16
C ALA A 349 15.42 21.77 -3.50
N LEU A 350 16.14 21.74 -4.62
CA LEU A 350 15.60 21.50 -5.95
C LEU A 350 14.92 20.12 -6.10
N SER A 351 15.18 19.18 -5.19
CA SER A 351 14.55 17.85 -5.13
C SER A 351 13.02 17.92 -5.00
N TYR A 352 12.51 18.91 -4.26
CA TYR A 352 11.06 19.13 -4.16
C TYR A 352 10.48 19.56 -5.53
N VAL A 353 11.18 20.43 -6.25
CA VAL A 353 10.74 20.88 -7.59
C VAL A 353 10.77 19.71 -8.57
N ALA A 354 11.83 18.90 -8.56
CA ALA A 354 11.94 17.70 -9.38
C ALA A 354 10.82 16.69 -9.05
N PHE A 355 10.52 16.51 -7.78
CA PHE A 355 9.42 15.67 -7.34
C PHE A 355 8.08 16.15 -7.89
N PHE A 356 7.76 17.44 -7.72
CA PHE A 356 6.49 17.99 -8.22
C PHE A 356 6.42 17.95 -9.75
N ALA A 357 7.54 18.10 -10.46
CA ALA A 357 7.60 17.95 -11.92
C ALA A 357 7.28 16.50 -12.36
N VAL A 358 7.86 15.50 -11.70
CA VAL A 358 7.56 14.09 -11.97
C VAL A 358 6.09 13.78 -11.70
N MET A 359 5.55 14.26 -10.59
CA MET A 359 4.15 14.04 -10.25
C MET A 359 3.20 14.77 -11.18
N TRP A 360 3.53 15.99 -11.56
CA TRP A 360 2.78 16.72 -12.58
C TRP A 360 2.73 15.94 -13.90
N LEU A 361 3.87 15.39 -14.34
CA LEU A 361 3.93 14.55 -15.53
C LEU A 361 3.03 13.31 -15.42
N VAL A 362 3.07 12.61 -14.27
CA VAL A 362 2.22 11.44 -14.02
C VAL A 362 0.73 11.81 -14.07
N PHE A 363 0.33 12.86 -13.38
CA PHE A 363 -1.06 13.30 -13.40
C PHE A 363 -1.49 13.81 -14.77
N TRP A 364 -0.66 14.64 -15.42
CA TRP A 364 -0.92 15.11 -16.78
C TRP A 364 -1.12 13.95 -17.75
N ALA A 365 -0.21 12.96 -17.73
CA ALA A 365 -0.33 11.80 -18.59
C ALA A 365 -1.59 10.97 -18.23
N THR A 366 -1.90 10.77 -16.95
CA THR A 366 -3.07 10.03 -16.49
C THR A 366 -4.38 10.68 -16.97
N PHE A 367 -4.49 12.00 -16.85
CA PHE A 367 -5.72 12.71 -17.22
C PHE A 367 -5.82 12.94 -18.73
N THR A 368 -4.71 13.31 -19.40
CA THR A 368 -4.73 13.58 -20.84
C THR A 368 -4.82 12.30 -21.67
N ILE A 369 -3.95 11.31 -21.39
CA ILE A 369 -3.96 10.05 -22.14
C ILE A 369 -5.18 9.21 -21.77
N GLY A 370 -5.58 9.23 -20.48
CA GLY A 370 -6.72 8.49 -19.97
C GLY A 370 -8.06 8.95 -20.53
N GLN A 371 -8.16 10.20 -21.00
CA GLN A 371 -9.39 10.76 -21.55
C GLN A 371 -9.84 10.02 -22.82
N TYR A 372 -8.91 9.71 -23.72
CA TYR A 372 -9.26 9.03 -24.98
C TYR A 372 -9.96 7.68 -24.79
N PRO A 373 -9.40 6.72 -24.03
CA PRO A 373 -10.11 5.48 -23.80
C PRO A 373 -11.36 5.64 -22.94
N MET A 374 -11.44 6.66 -22.07
CA MET A 374 -12.68 6.99 -21.35
C MET A 374 -13.79 7.39 -22.32
N ASP A 375 -13.51 8.29 -23.27
CA ASP A 375 -14.49 8.75 -24.25
C ASP A 375 -15.00 7.58 -25.12
N TRP A 376 -14.12 6.64 -25.50
CA TRP A 376 -14.53 5.44 -26.24
C TRP A 376 -15.45 4.54 -25.43
N MET A 377 -15.16 4.38 -24.14
CA MET A 377 -15.98 3.55 -23.25
C MET A 377 -17.31 4.22 -22.95
N GLU A 378 -17.33 5.54 -22.75
CA GLU A 378 -18.53 6.33 -22.56
C GLU A 378 -19.44 6.23 -23.79
N ALA A 379 -18.91 6.41 -24.99
CA ALA A 379 -19.63 6.23 -26.25
C ALA A 379 -20.17 4.79 -26.42
N GLY A 380 -19.39 3.79 -26.04
CA GLY A 380 -19.81 2.38 -26.07
C GLY A 380 -20.96 2.07 -25.10
N ILE A 381 -20.92 2.63 -23.89
CA ILE A 381 -21.98 2.47 -22.89
C ILE A 381 -23.22 3.25 -23.31
N GLY A 382 -23.06 4.47 -23.83
CA GLY A 382 -24.17 5.25 -24.41
C GLY A 382 -24.88 4.47 -25.53
N TRP A 383 -24.12 3.94 -26.49
CA TRP A 383 -24.66 3.09 -27.54
C TRP A 383 -25.42 1.86 -26.98
N LEU A 384 -24.87 1.20 -25.95
CA LEU A 384 -25.54 0.07 -25.32
C LEU A 384 -26.84 0.47 -24.62
N THR A 385 -26.87 1.63 -23.98
CA THR A 385 -28.03 2.21 -23.32
C THR A 385 -29.12 2.51 -24.36
N ASP A 386 -28.77 3.20 -25.44
CA ASP A 386 -29.70 3.54 -26.55
C ASP A 386 -30.24 2.29 -27.22
N TRP A 387 -29.38 1.31 -27.51
CA TRP A 387 -29.80 0.04 -28.08
C TRP A 387 -30.79 -0.69 -27.17
N THR A 388 -30.50 -0.75 -25.85
CA THR A 388 -31.38 -1.39 -24.88
C THR A 388 -32.73 -0.70 -24.78
N THR A 389 -32.73 0.63 -24.75
CA THR A 389 -33.96 1.46 -24.69
C THR A 389 -34.78 1.32 -25.96
N SER A 390 -34.13 1.20 -27.12
CA SER A 390 -34.86 1.04 -28.42
C SER A 390 -35.54 -0.32 -28.57
N GLN A 391 -35.06 -1.38 -27.88
CA GLN A 391 -35.64 -2.72 -27.93
C GLN A 391 -36.79 -2.92 -26.94
N MET A 392 -36.98 -2.03 -25.98
CA MET A 392 -37.95 -2.17 -24.90
C MET A 392 -39.10 -1.16 -25.01
N PRO A 393 -40.30 -1.47 -24.51
CA PRO A 393 -41.41 -0.52 -24.48
C PRO A 393 -41.04 0.73 -23.68
N GLN A 394 -41.30 1.89 -24.27
CA GLN A 394 -41.09 3.18 -23.61
C GLN A 394 -42.01 3.31 -22.38
N GLY A 395 -41.48 3.88 -21.29
CA GLY A 395 -42.22 4.07 -20.04
C GLY A 395 -42.35 2.82 -19.17
N TRP A 396 -41.71 1.70 -19.51
CA TRP A 396 -41.68 0.51 -18.66
C TRP A 396 -40.57 0.65 -17.62
N TRP A 397 -40.92 0.64 -16.35
CA TRP A 397 -40.01 0.84 -15.24
C TRP A 397 -38.76 -0.07 -15.27
N PHE A 398 -38.89 -1.29 -15.80
CA PHE A 398 -37.77 -2.22 -15.92
C PHE A 398 -36.79 -1.81 -17.01
N SER A 399 -37.25 -1.19 -18.10
CA SER A 399 -36.39 -0.62 -19.13
C SER A 399 -35.51 0.51 -18.55
N GLU A 400 -36.12 1.39 -17.75
CA GLU A 400 -35.41 2.49 -17.10
C GLU A 400 -34.46 1.98 -15.97
N LEU A 401 -34.85 0.95 -15.23
CA LEU A 401 -33.94 0.27 -14.28
C LEU A 401 -32.74 -0.32 -15.00
N LEU A 402 -32.94 -1.01 -16.10
CA LEU A 402 -31.87 -1.66 -16.84
C LEU A 402 -30.91 -0.63 -17.46
N SER A 403 -31.46 0.41 -18.13
CA SER A 403 -30.68 1.44 -18.84
C SER A 403 -29.97 2.38 -17.86
N GLN A 404 -30.68 3.01 -16.96
CA GLN A 404 -30.13 4.03 -16.04
C GLN A 404 -29.56 3.41 -14.75
N GLY A 405 -30.27 2.45 -14.13
CA GLY A 405 -29.87 1.85 -12.88
C GLY A 405 -28.70 0.88 -13.01
N ILE A 406 -28.77 -0.06 -13.96
CA ILE A 406 -27.78 -1.13 -14.11
C ILE A 406 -26.68 -0.74 -15.11
N ILE A 407 -27.05 -0.44 -16.36
CA ILE A 407 -26.05 -0.11 -17.39
C ILE A 407 -25.36 1.21 -17.06
N GLY A 408 -26.10 2.25 -16.66
CA GLY A 408 -25.55 3.52 -16.22
C GLY A 408 -24.65 3.37 -14.98
N GLY A 409 -25.09 2.60 -13.97
CA GLY A 409 -24.33 2.38 -12.75
C GLY A 409 -23.04 1.57 -12.94
N VAL A 410 -23.11 0.48 -13.71
CA VAL A 410 -21.92 -0.32 -14.08
C VAL A 410 -21.05 0.47 -15.04
N GLY A 411 -21.67 1.18 -15.97
CA GLY A 411 -21.00 2.04 -16.94
C GLY A 411 -20.11 3.08 -16.28
N ALA A 412 -20.65 3.78 -15.29
CA ALA A 412 -19.86 4.77 -14.53
C ALA A 412 -18.56 4.20 -13.93
N VAL A 413 -18.54 2.93 -13.51
CA VAL A 413 -17.32 2.28 -13.00
C VAL A 413 -16.35 1.93 -14.12
N ILE A 414 -16.89 1.40 -15.21
CA ILE A 414 -16.10 0.89 -16.33
C ILE A 414 -15.44 2.05 -17.10
N VAL A 415 -16.14 3.17 -17.25
CA VAL A 415 -15.62 4.38 -17.91
C VAL A 415 -14.36 4.88 -17.23
N PHE A 416 -14.26 4.84 -15.89
CA PHE A 416 -13.06 5.30 -15.16
C PHE A 416 -11.94 4.27 -15.09
N LEU A 417 -12.19 3.01 -15.47
CA LEU A 417 -11.20 1.95 -15.41
C LEU A 417 -9.90 2.25 -16.16
N PRO A 418 -9.92 2.75 -17.42
CA PRO A 418 -8.69 3.08 -18.14
C PRO A 418 -7.84 4.12 -17.43
N GLN A 419 -8.45 5.16 -16.89
CA GLN A 419 -7.74 6.20 -16.15
C GLN A 419 -7.06 5.64 -14.89
N ILE A 420 -7.75 4.76 -14.17
CA ILE A 420 -7.22 4.07 -12.99
C ILE A 420 -6.06 3.14 -13.39
N LEU A 421 -6.16 2.40 -14.49
CA LEU A 421 -5.09 1.54 -15.00
C LEU A 421 -3.85 2.35 -15.39
N ILE A 422 -4.02 3.48 -16.08
CA ILE A 422 -2.90 4.37 -16.44
C ILE A 422 -2.23 4.94 -15.18
N LEU A 423 -3.02 5.36 -14.19
CA LEU A 423 -2.47 5.81 -12.90
C LEU A 423 -1.66 4.70 -12.23
N TYR A 424 -2.20 3.48 -12.14
CA TYR A 424 -1.47 2.34 -11.58
C TYR A 424 -0.21 1.98 -12.37
N PHE A 425 -0.25 2.12 -13.69
CA PHE A 425 0.90 1.90 -14.55
C PHE A 425 2.06 2.83 -14.19
N PHE A 426 1.81 4.13 -14.10
CA PHE A 426 2.84 5.10 -13.71
C PHE A 426 3.31 4.90 -12.26
N ILE A 427 2.39 4.59 -11.35
CA ILE A 427 2.72 4.28 -9.96
C ILE A 427 3.63 3.06 -9.89
N SER A 428 3.35 1.99 -10.64
CA SER A 428 4.20 0.79 -10.68
C SER A 428 5.60 1.10 -11.23
N ILE A 429 5.71 1.97 -12.24
CA ILE A 429 7.02 2.43 -12.73
C ILE A 429 7.80 3.16 -11.62
N LEU A 430 7.16 4.06 -10.89
CA LEU A 430 7.81 4.81 -9.81
C LEU A 430 8.19 3.90 -8.62
N GLU A 431 7.38 2.87 -8.35
CA GLU A 431 7.63 1.87 -7.32
C GLU A 431 8.82 0.98 -7.70
N ASP A 432 8.77 0.35 -8.87
CA ASP A 432 9.81 -0.56 -9.36
C ASP A 432 11.16 0.16 -9.57
N SER A 433 11.14 1.44 -9.99
CA SER A 433 12.35 2.24 -10.12
C SER A 433 13.02 2.58 -8.78
N GLY A 434 12.33 2.44 -7.64
CA GLY A 434 12.81 2.85 -6.31
C GLY A 434 12.66 4.34 -6.02
N TYR A 435 11.99 5.10 -6.89
CA TYR A 435 11.78 6.55 -6.70
C TYR A 435 10.86 6.87 -5.52
N LEU A 436 9.84 6.03 -5.27
CA LEU A 436 8.89 6.24 -4.16
C LEU A 436 9.56 6.21 -2.78
N ALA A 437 10.60 5.38 -2.60
CA ALA A 437 11.37 5.37 -1.35
C ALA A 437 12.06 6.72 -1.09
N ARG A 438 12.60 7.36 -2.14
CA ARG A 438 13.21 8.70 -2.05
C ARG A 438 12.19 9.78 -1.76
N ALA A 439 11.02 9.70 -2.39
CA ALA A 439 9.93 10.62 -2.11
C ALA A 439 9.47 10.52 -0.64
N ALA A 440 9.31 9.31 -0.11
CA ALA A 440 8.98 9.10 1.30
C ALA A 440 10.04 9.70 2.25
N LEU A 441 11.32 9.56 1.90
CA LEU A 441 12.44 10.15 2.62
C LEU A 441 12.37 11.68 2.62
N LEU A 442 12.07 12.29 1.47
CA LEU A 442 12.03 13.74 1.29
C LEU A 442 10.93 14.40 2.14
N PHE A 443 9.77 13.75 2.23
CA PHE A 443 8.59 14.28 2.90
C PHE A 443 8.43 13.83 4.37
N ASP A 444 9.25 12.90 4.88
CA ASP A 444 9.17 12.44 6.28
C ASP A 444 9.26 13.59 7.30
N PRO A 445 10.15 14.60 7.16
CA PRO A 445 10.25 15.70 8.11
C PRO A 445 8.96 16.52 8.23
N ILE A 446 8.21 16.67 7.13
CA ILE A 446 6.95 17.40 7.08
C ILE A 446 5.84 16.58 7.72
N LEU A 447 5.69 15.33 7.30
CA LEU A 447 4.64 14.42 7.76
C LEU A 447 4.77 14.07 9.25
N ARG A 448 6.00 13.95 9.74
CA ARG A 448 6.27 13.70 11.16
C ARG A 448 5.72 14.81 12.06
N ARG A 449 5.77 16.08 11.65
CA ARG A 449 5.25 17.20 12.43
C ARG A 449 3.75 17.07 12.70
N VAL A 450 3.02 16.43 11.80
CA VAL A 450 1.58 16.17 11.91
C VAL A 450 1.27 14.76 12.44
N GLY A 451 2.29 13.98 12.81
CA GLY A 451 2.12 12.65 13.41
C GLY A 451 1.96 11.50 12.40
N LEU A 452 2.19 11.77 11.11
CA LEU A 452 2.20 10.76 10.05
C LEU A 452 3.61 10.20 9.81
N HIS A 453 3.68 9.03 9.21
CA HIS A 453 4.94 8.40 8.79
C HIS A 453 5.31 8.86 7.37
N GLY A 454 6.61 8.93 7.02
CA GLY A 454 7.04 9.31 5.66
C GLY A 454 6.40 8.48 4.55
N LYS A 455 6.21 7.18 4.75
CA LYS A 455 5.51 6.30 3.81
C LYS A 455 4.03 6.67 3.59
N SER A 456 3.41 7.47 4.47
CA SER A 456 2.04 7.97 4.29
C SER A 456 1.91 8.98 3.15
N PHE A 457 3.03 9.57 2.74
CA PHE A 457 3.04 10.55 1.66
C PHE A 457 2.49 9.99 0.35
N PHE A 458 2.88 8.78 0.00
CA PHE A 458 2.45 8.15 -1.25
C PHE A 458 0.93 7.88 -1.31
N PRO A 459 0.30 7.22 -0.31
CA PRO A 459 -1.15 7.14 -0.24
C PRO A 459 -1.86 8.49 -0.34
N MET A 460 -1.37 9.52 0.39
CA MET A 460 -1.98 10.85 0.36
C MET A 460 -1.90 11.49 -1.03
N LEU A 461 -0.78 11.34 -1.71
CA LEU A 461 -0.61 11.83 -3.08
C LEU A 461 -1.55 11.12 -4.05
N THR A 462 -1.62 9.79 -3.98
CA THR A 462 -2.55 8.98 -4.79
C THR A 462 -4.01 9.39 -4.58
N GLY A 463 -4.35 9.89 -3.39
CA GLY A 463 -5.67 10.40 -3.02
C GLY A 463 -6.17 11.56 -3.89
N PHE A 464 -5.29 12.34 -4.51
CA PHE A 464 -5.69 13.37 -5.49
C PHE A 464 -6.25 12.77 -6.78
N GLY A 465 -5.84 11.57 -7.15
CA GLY A 465 -6.45 10.85 -8.25
C GLY A 465 -7.74 10.15 -7.80
N CYS A 466 -7.61 9.16 -6.90
CA CYS A 466 -8.72 8.39 -6.37
C CYS A 466 -8.42 7.87 -4.95
N ASN A 467 -9.37 8.04 -4.03
CA ASN A 467 -9.19 7.62 -2.63
C ASN A 467 -9.20 6.08 -2.45
N VAL A 468 -9.80 5.31 -3.35
CA VAL A 468 -9.84 3.84 -3.26
C VAL A 468 -8.44 3.24 -3.40
N PRO A 469 -7.68 3.47 -4.49
CA PRO A 469 -6.30 3.03 -4.59
C PRO A 469 -5.41 3.64 -3.51
N ALA A 470 -5.67 4.87 -3.08
CA ALA A 470 -4.94 5.52 -1.98
C ALA A 470 -5.05 4.73 -0.67
N VAL A 471 -6.26 4.30 -0.30
CA VAL A 471 -6.49 3.44 0.88
C VAL A 471 -5.79 2.09 0.72
N MET A 472 -5.86 1.47 -0.46
CA MET A 472 -5.16 0.21 -0.73
C MET A 472 -3.63 0.35 -0.63
N ALA A 473 -3.08 1.49 -1.05
CA ALA A 473 -1.65 1.79 -0.96
C ALA A 473 -1.15 1.92 0.49
N THR A 474 -2.02 2.14 1.47
CA THR A 474 -1.62 2.20 2.89
C THR A 474 -1.06 0.87 3.43
N ARG A 475 -1.17 -0.23 2.70
CA ARG A 475 -0.55 -1.53 3.04
C ARG A 475 0.96 -1.44 3.18
N THR A 476 1.60 -0.51 2.47
CA THR A 476 3.05 -0.27 2.55
C THR A 476 3.50 0.31 3.90
N ILE A 477 2.56 0.74 4.74
CA ILE A 477 2.82 1.30 6.07
C ILE A 477 2.77 0.16 7.09
N GLU A 478 3.92 -0.22 7.63
CA GLU A 478 4.08 -1.32 8.58
C GLU A 478 3.35 -1.08 9.90
N ASN A 479 3.47 0.12 10.43
CA ASN A 479 2.83 0.47 11.71
C ASN A 479 1.31 0.61 11.56
N ARG A 480 0.54 -0.27 12.23
CA ARG A 480 -0.92 -0.30 12.17
C ARG A 480 -1.58 1.03 12.55
N LYS A 481 -1.05 1.74 13.56
CA LYS A 481 -1.61 3.03 14.01
C LYS A 481 -1.39 4.12 12.96
N SER A 482 -0.19 4.22 12.41
CA SER A 482 0.13 5.15 11.32
C SER A 482 -0.70 4.84 10.07
N ARG A 483 -0.90 3.55 9.77
CA ARG A 483 -1.75 3.10 8.66
C ARG A 483 -3.19 3.53 8.86
N LEU A 484 -3.78 3.30 10.04
CA LEU A 484 -5.15 3.73 10.36
C LEU A 484 -5.31 5.24 10.33
N LEU A 485 -4.35 5.99 10.89
CA LEU A 485 -4.36 7.44 10.86
C LEU A 485 -4.35 7.96 9.41
N THR A 486 -3.50 7.39 8.56
CA THR A 486 -3.46 7.72 7.13
C THR A 486 -4.79 7.42 6.45
N MET A 487 -5.39 6.22 6.66
CA MET A 487 -6.68 5.86 6.08
C MET A 487 -7.81 6.83 6.46
N ILE A 488 -7.85 7.31 7.70
CA ILE A 488 -8.90 8.22 8.19
C ILE A 488 -8.71 9.63 7.64
N THR A 489 -7.48 10.05 7.35
CA THR A 489 -7.18 11.38 6.82
C THR A 489 -7.23 11.46 5.28
N LEU A 490 -7.11 10.34 4.58
CA LEU A 490 -7.19 10.27 3.11
C LEU A 490 -8.47 10.90 2.53
N PRO A 491 -9.67 10.74 3.10
CA PRO A 491 -10.89 11.35 2.57
C PRO A 491 -10.85 12.87 2.39
N PHE A 492 -9.97 13.57 3.08
CA PHE A 492 -9.81 15.02 2.92
C PHE A 492 -9.01 15.41 1.68
N MET A 493 -8.29 14.47 1.06
CA MET A 493 -7.65 14.71 -0.22
C MET A 493 -8.69 14.79 -1.34
N SER A 494 -8.62 15.87 -2.13
CA SER A 494 -9.57 16.11 -3.21
C SER A 494 -9.31 15.17 -4.37
N CYS A 495 -10.18 14.20 -4.61
CA CYS A 495 -10.09 13.32 -5.78
C CYS A 495 -10.63 14.01 -7.06
N SER A 496 -10.29 13.44 -8.22
CA SER A 496 -10.71 13.97 -9.54
C SER A 496 -12.22 14.13 -9.68
N ALA A 497 -13.01 13.20 -9.15
CA ALA A 497 -14.47 13.24 -9.19
C ALA A 497 -15.09 14.45 -8.47
N ARG A 498 -14.40 15.06 -7.53
CA ARG A 498 -14.86 16.29 -6.88
C ARG A 498 -14.59 17.53 -7.73
N LEU A 499 -13.66 17.44 -8.67
CA LEU A 499 -13.30 18.56 -9.53
C LEU A 499 -14.51 19.05 -10.36
N THR A 500 -15.35 18.14 -10.85
CA THR A 500 -16.57 18.49 -11.61
C THR A 500 -17.50 19.41 -10.80
N VAL A 501 -17.72 19.08 -9.51
CA VAL A 501 -18.53 19.91 -8.62
C VAL A 501 -17.93 21.31 -8.43
N TYR A 502 -16.61 21.38 -8.20
CA TYR A 502 -15.94 22.66 -8.01
C TYR A 502 -15.98 23.51 -9.28
N THR A 503 -15.78 22.89 -10.43
CA THR A 503 -15.81 23.58 -11.74
C THR A 503 -17.16 24.24 -11.94
N VAL A 504 -18.26 23.50 -11.81
CA VAL A 504 -19.62 24.01 -11.99
C VAL A 504 -19.93 25.17 -11.05
N PHE A 505 -19.73 25.00 -9.75
CA PHE A 505 -20.03 26.04 -8.78
C PHE A 505 -19.08 27.25 -8.88
N THR A 506 -17.82 27.03 -9.21
CA THR A 506 -16.84 28.12 -9.32
C THR A 506 -17.10 28.94 -10.58
N LEU A 507 -17.41 28.32 -11.71
CA LEU A 507 -17.75 29.03 -12.95
C LEU A 507 -19.09 29.77 -12.81
N ALA A 508 -20.06 29.18 -12.10
CA ALA A 508 -21.34 29.81 -11.85
C ALA A 508 -21.22 31.09 -11.03
N PHE A 509 -20.53 31.06 -9.92
CA PHE A 509 -20.55 32.16 -8.95
C PHE A 509 -19.28 33.03 -8.95
N PHE A 510 -18.15 32.49 -9.40
CA PHE A 510 -16.83 33.15 -9.28
C PHE A 510 -16.01 33.08 -10.58
N PRO A 511 -16.53 33.38 -11.77
CA PRO A 511 -15.83 33.16 -13.03
C PRO A 511 -14.52 33.95 -13.12
N ARG A 512 -14.45 35.15 -12.55
CA ARG A 512 -13.23 35.98 -12.55
C ARG A 512 -12.12 35.49 -11.61
N HIS A 513 -12.45 34.68 -10.61
CA HIS A 513 -11.54 34.20 -9.57
C HIS A 513 -11.46 32.67 -9.54
N ALA A 514 -11.94 31.99 -10.57
CA ALA A 514 -12.10 30.52 -10.62
C ALA A 514 -10.79 29.81 -10.23
N THR A 515 -9.67 30.17 -10.86
CA THR A 515 -8.37 29.55 -10.58
C THR A 515 -7.94 29.68 -9.12
N TRP A 516 -8.14 30.86 -8.51
CA TRP A 516 -7.75 31.11 -7.12
C TRP A 516 -8.63 30.34 -6.13
N ILE A 517 -9.92 30.24 -6.39
CA ILE A 517 -10.84 29.46 -5.55
C ILE A 517 -10.55 27.98 -5.64
N MET A 518 -10.31 27.46 -6.85
CA MET A 518 -9.89 26.08 -7.06
C MET A 518 -8.60 25.77 -6.30
N PHE A 519 -7.58 26.60 -6.47
CA PHE A 519 -6.32 26.47 -5.74
C PHE A 519 -6.53 26.54 -4.21
N GLY A 520 -7.38 27.45 -3.76
CA GLY A 520 -7.75 27.60 -2.35
C GLY A 520 -8.42 26.34 -1.79
N LEU A 521 -9.36 25.72 -2.52
CA LEU A 521 -10.03 24.48 -2.12
C LEU A 521 -9.05 23.31 -2.01
N TYR A 522 -8.15 23.14 -2.99
CA TYR A 522 -7.12 22.09 -2.92
C TYR A 522 -6.19 22.29 -1.73
N THR A 523 -5.70 23.52 -1.53
CA THR A 523 -4.83 23.86 -0.40
C THR A 523 -5.56 23.64 0.93
N PHE A 524 -6.84 24.03 1.01
CA PHE A 524 -7.66 23.83 2.19
C PHE A 524 -7.86 22.33 2.51
N GLY A 525 -8.08 21.48 1.50
CA GLY A 525 -8.16 20.03 1.67
C GLY A 525 -6.88 19.42 2.27
N ILE A 526 -5.70 19.85 1.78
CA ILE A 526 -4.40 19.44 2.30
C ILE A 526 -4.24 19.88 3.76
N LEU A 527 -4.57 21.14 4.06
CA LEU A 527 -4.49 21.67 5.43
C LEU A 527 -5.47 20.96 6.37
N ALA A 528 -6.68 20.65 5.91
CA ALA A 528 -7.66 19.86 6.66
C ALA A 528 -7.17 18.45 6.96
N ALA A 529 -6.55 17.78 5.98
CA ALA A 529 -5.95 16.46 6.16
C ALA A 529 -4.81 16.50 7.20
N PHE A 530 -3.90 17.46 7.09
CA PHE A 530 -2.79 17.60 8.03
C PHE A 530 -3.25 18.02 9.42
N GLY A 531 -4.20 18.96 9.51
CA GLY A 531 -4.81 19.37 10.78
C GLY A 531 -5.54 18.23 11.47
N SER A 532 -6.30 17.44 10.70
CA SER A 532 -6.98 16.24 11.18
C SER A 532 -5.97 15.18 11.66
N ALA A 533 -4.90 14.93 10.89
CA ALA A 533 -3.85 14.01 11.27
C ALA A 533 -3.16 14.45 12.57
N TRP A 534 -2.82 15.73 12.70
CA TRP A 534 -2.22 16.31 13.90
C TRP A 534 -3.14 16.15 15.12
N LEU A 535 -4.42 16.51 14.97
CA LEU A 535 -5.41 16.38 16.04
C LEU A 535 -5.53 14.92 16.49
N MET A 536 -5.75 14.00 15.58
CA MET A 536 -5.92 12.59 15.89
C MET A 536 -4.64 11.95 16.44
N SER A 537 -3.46 12.35 15.94
CA SER A 537 -2.18 11.86 16.46
C SER A 537 -1.99 12.21 17.92
N HIS A 538 -2.51 13.36 18.38
CA HIS A 538 -2.44 13.78 19.77
C HIS A 538 -3.25 12.86 20.71
N PHE A 539 -4.42 12.39 20.25
CA PHE A 539 -5.25 11.46 21.01
C PHE A 539 -4.74 10.01 20.98
N ILE A 540 -4.13 9.58 19.85
CA ILE A 540 -3.68 8.20 19.64
C ILE A 540 -2.25 7.99 20.20
N ARG A 541 -1.46 9.05 20.39
CA ARG A 541 -0.02 9.05 20.65
C ARG A 541 0.42 8.58 22.05
N ARG A 542 -0.50 8.25 22.95
CA ARG A 542 -0.12 7.65 24.23
C ARG A 542 0.51 6.28 23.99
N ASN A 543 1.85 6.23 24.00
CA ASN A 543 2.72 5.04 24.07
C ASN A 543 3.15 4.32 22.77
N VAL A 544 3.42 5.01 21.64
CA VAL A 544 4.16 4.34 20.56
C VAL A 544 5.19 5.27 19.93
N GLU A 545 6.44 5.01 20.16
CA GLU A 545 7.55 5.55 19.37
C GLU A 545 7.48 4.98 17.95
N THR A 546 7.23 5.83 16.96
CA THR A 546 7.29 5.45 15.54
C THR A 546 8.71 5.65 15.05
N HIS A 547 9.49 4.58 15.08
CA HIS A 547 10.84 4.60 14.51
C HIS A 547 10.77 4.62 12.99
N PHE A 548 11.60 5.46 12.38
CA PHE A 548 11.74 5.53 10.93
C PHE A 548 13.09 4.95 10.55
N VAL A 549 13.08 3.69 10.23
CA VAL A 549 14.25 3.02 9.69
C VAL A 549 13.85 2.47 8.32
N MET A 550 14.46 2.98 7.26
CA MET A 550 14.07 2.63 5.90
C MET A 550 15.29 2.32 5.04
N GLU A 551 15.25 1.17 4.38
CA GLU A 551 16.21 0.82 3.33
C GLU A 551 15.87 1.58 2.05
N ILE A 552 16.89 2.09 1.39
CA ILE A 552 16.77 2.78 0.10
C ILE A 552 17.30 1.84 -0.97
N PRO A 553 16.41 1.21 -1.78
CA PRO A 553 16.85 0.33 -2.85
C PRO A 553 17.63 1.12 -3.92
N PRO A 554 18.59 0.52 -4.65
CA PRO A 554 19.22 1.16 -5.79
C PRO A 554 18.17 1.46 -6.88
N TYR A 555 18.45 2.45 -7.75
CA TYR A 555 17.61 2.65 -8.93
C TYR A 555 17.74 1.46 -9.87
N ARG A 556 16.59 0.90 -10.23
CA ARG A 556 16.48 -0.19 -11.20
C ARG A 556 15.63 0.24 -12.38
N ARG A 557 15.90 -0.33 -13.56
CA ARG A 557 15.03 -0.15 -14.73
C ARG A 557 13.77 -0.98 -14.52
N PRO A 558 12.56 -0.39 -14.58
CA PRO A 558 11.33 -1.15 -14.48
C PRO A 558 11.25 -2.20 -15.60
N VAL A 559 10.87 -3.42 -15.23
CA VAL A 559 10.65 -4.49 -16.20
C VAL A 559 9.23 -4.36 -16.75
N ALA A 560 9.08 -4.13 -18.04
CA ALA A 560 7.77 -3.85 -18.65
C ALA A 560 6.73 -4.94 -18.35
N SER A 561 7.13 -6.23 -18.45
CA SER A 561 6.23 -7.36 -18.12
C SER A 561 5.72 -7.30 -16.69
N SER A 562 6.58 -6.99 -15.71
CA SER A 562 6.20 -6.84 -14.30
C SER A 562 5.23 -5.67 -14.10
N VAL A 563 5.53 -4.51 -14.68
CA VAL A 563 4.68 -3.31 -14.60
C VAL A 563 3.29 -3.59 -15.17
N PHE A 564 3.18 -4.22 -16.35
CA PHE A 564 1.89 -4.57 -16.93
C PHE A 564 1.13 -5.60 -16.09
N HIS A 565 1.80 -6.62 -15.58
CA HIS A 565 1.18 -7.62 -14.72
C HIS A 565 0.65 -6.99 -13.41
N HIS A 566 1.45 -6.18 -12.73
CA HIS A 566 1.03 -5.46 -11.52
C HIS A 566 -0.12 -4.50 -11.79
N THR A 567 -0.09 -3.77 -12.89
CA THR A 567 -1.17 -2.86 -13.31
C THR A 567 -2.48 -3.63 -13.51
N TRP A 568 -2.42 -4.73 -14.27
CA TRP A 568 -3.59 -5.57 -14.55
C TRP A 568 -4.16 -6.21 -13.28
N GLU A 569 -3.30 -6.73 -12.40
CA GLU A 569 -3.71 -7.35 -11.15
C GLU A 569 -4.40 -6.32 -10.22
N LYS A 570 -3.84 -5.12 -10.08
CA LYS A 570 -4.46 -4.02 -9.30
C LYS A 570 -5.80 -3.60 -9.92
N GLY A 571 -5.90 -3.52 -11.25
CA GLY A 571 -7.15 -3.22 -11.95
C GLY A 571 -8.21 -4.32 -11.77
N ARG A 572 -7.82 -5.58 -11.89
CA ARG A 572 -8.69 -6.73 -11.63
C ARG A 572 -9.20 -6.75 -10.19
N GLN A 573 -8.34 -6.47 -9.22
CA GLN A 573 -8.72 -6.37 -7.81
C GLN A 573 -9.71 -5.22 -7.57
N TYR A 574 -9.51 -4.07 -8.24
CA TYR A 574 -10.44 -2.94 -8.19
C TYR A 574 -11.82 -3.34 -8.70
N LEU A 575 -11.92 -3.91 -9.91
CA LEU A 575 -13.19 -4.35 -10.49
C LEU A 575 -13.90 -5.40 -9.61
N ARG A 576 -13.16 -6.40 -9.13
CA ARG A 576 -13.73 -7.47 -8.31
C ARG A 576 -14.26 -6.97 -6.96
N LYS A 577 -13.58 -5.99 -6.35
CA LYS A 577 -13.98 -5.45 -5.04
C LYS A 577 -15.06 -4.38 -5.14
N MET A 578 -15.01 -3.54 -6.19
CA MET A 578 -15.84 -2.34 -6.30
C MET A 578 -17.05 -2.52 -7.21
N GLY A 579 -16.93 -3.33 -8.30
CA GLY A 579 -17.98 -3.44 -9.32
C GLY A 579 -19.34 -3.88 -8.74
N GLY A 580 -19.35 -4.95 -7.95
CA GLY A 580 -20.60 -5.43 -7.35
C GLY A 580 -21.21 -4.46 -6.33
N LEU A 581 -20.35 -3.78 -5.54
CA LEU A 581 -20.81 -2.83 -4.55
C LEU A 581 -21.44 -1.58 -5.19
N ILE A 582 -20.77 -1.04 -6.22
CA ILE A 582 -21.25 0.16 -6.89
C ILE A 582 -22.53 -0.15 -7.67
N LEU A 583 -22.64 -1.33 -8.29
CA LEU A 583 -23.88 -1.79 -8.90
C LEU A 583 -25.05 -1.78 -7.89
N VAL A 584 -24.86 -2.37 -6.71
CA VAL A 584 -25.91 -2.37 -5.69
C VAL A 584 -26.24 -0.96 -5.23
N ALA A 585 -25.23 -0.11 -5.00
CA ALA A 585 -25.44 1.27 -4.60
C ALA A 585 -26.19 2.08 -5.68
N SER A 586 -25.84 1.88 -6.96
CA SER A 586 -26.50 2.55 -8.09
C SER A 586 -27.95 2.13 -8.22
N VAL A 587 -28.25 0.83 -8.15
CA VAL A 587 -29.64 0.31 -8.17
C VAL A 587 -30.45 0.87 -6.99
N ILE A 588 -29.89 0.91 -5.79
CA ILE A 588 -30.58 1.49 -4.62
C ILE A 588 -30.85 2.98 -4.85
N THR A 589 -29.86 3.73 -5.30
CA THR A 589 -30.00 5.17 -5.56
C THR A 589 -31.05 5.43 -6.64
N TRP A 590 -31.05 4.62 -7.72
CA TRP A 590 -32.04 4.72 -8.78
C TRP A 590 -33.44 4.40 -8.23
N VAL A 591 -33.63 3.32 -7.47
CA VAL A 591 -34.94 2.97 -6.87
C VAL A 591 -35.45 4.09 -5.96
N LEU A 592 -34.60 4.66 -5.14
CA LEU A 592 -34.97 5.77 -4.23
C LEU A 592 -35.32 7.05 -5.01
N GLY A 593 -34.69 7.31 -6.14
CA GLY A 593 -34.96 8.44 -6.99
C GLY A 593 -36.19 8.24 -7.93
N TYR A 594 -36.50 6.96 -8.24
CA TYR A 594 -37.58 6.63 -9.16
C TYR A 594 -38.94 6.49 -8.46
N PHE A 595 -38.98 5.91 -7.28
CA PHE A 595 -40.23 5.66 -6.52
C PHE A 595 -40.42 6.66 -5.36
N PRO A 596 -41.70 6.96 -5.01
CA PRO A 596 -42.96 6.58 -5.69
C PRO A 596 -43.13 7.30 -7.02
N ARG A 597 -43.63 6.62 -8.04
CA ARG A 597 -43.96 7.23 -9.32
C ARG A 597 -45.34 7.92 -9.21
N GLY A 598 -45.34 9.21 -9.36
CA GLY A 598 -46.60 9.98 -9.50
C GLY A 598 -47.33 9.74 -10.81
N GLY A 599 -48.37 10.50 -11.10
CA GLY A 599 -49.11 10.37 -12.35
C GLY A 599 -48.25 10.62 -13.62
N ALA A 600 -48.73 10.17 -14.76
CA ALA A 600 -48.00 10.24 -16.04
C ALA A 600 -47.69 11.67 -16.55
N ASP A 601 -48.28 12.68 -15.92
CA ASP A 601 -48.18 14.09 -16.34
C ASP A 601 -47.18 14.92 -15.53
N LEU A 602 -46.40 14.29 -14.62
CA LEU A 602 -45.42 15.00 -13.79
C LEU A 602 -44.12 15.26 -14.56
N THR A 603 -43.58 16.47 -14.39
CA THR A 603 -42.27 16.82 -14.90
C THR A 603 -41.17 16.00 -14.17
N PRO A 604 -39.99 15.77 -14.76
CA PRO A 604 -38.89 15.08 -14.10
C PRO A 604 -38.51 15.69 -12.72
N TYR A 605 -38.63 17.00 -12.59
CA TYR A 605 -38.47 17.75 -11.36
C TYR A 605 -39.49 17.35 -10.28
N GLU A 606 -40.79 17.39 -10.60
CA GLU A 606 -41.87 17.05 -9.66
C GLU A 606 -41.81 15.58 -9.24
N GLN A 607 -41.43 14.71 -10.18
CA GLN A 607 -41.22 13.29 -9.89
C GLN A 607 -40.10 13.09 -8.91
N GLN A 608 -38.98 13.82 -9.05
CA GLN A 608 -37.82 13.68 -8.17
C GLN A 608 -38.09 14.31 -6.79
N GLU A 609 -38.89 15.38 -6.72
CA GLU A 609 -39.34 15.97 -5.45
C GLU A 609 -40.22 15.01 -4.64
N GLN A 610 -41.10 14.28 -5.31
CA GLN A 610 -42.00 13.30 -4.69
C GLN A 610 -41.31 11.96 -4.39
N SER A 611 -40.16 11.69 -4.97
CA SER A 611 -39.40 10.44 -4.77
C SER A 611 -38.96 10.25 -3.33
N TYR A 612 -38.65 9.00 -2.91
CA TYR A 612 -38.09 8.71 -1.59
C TYR A 612 -36.79 9.49 -1.36
N LEU A 613 -36.02 9.76 -2.41
CA LEU A 613 -34.81 10.55 -2.34
C LEU A 613 -35.12 12.03 -2.04
N GLY A 614 -36.11 12.61 -2.70
CA GLY A 614 -36.62 13.96 -2.45
C GLY A 614 -37.17 14.10 -1.02
N GLN A 615 -38.00 13.13 -0.60
CA GLN A 615 -38.54 13.11 0.78
C GLN A 615 -37.43 13.02 1.84
N ALA A 616 -36.39 12.18 1.61
CA ALA A 616 -35.23 12.09 2.50
C ALA A 616 -34.46 13.42 2.54
N ALA A 617 -34.31 14.09 1.41
CA ALA A 617 -33.65 15.40 1.36
C ALA A 617 -34.44 16.49 2.08
N HIS A 618 -35.76 16.52 1.97
CA HIS A 618 -36.63 17.40 2.75
C HIS A 618 -36.54 17.11 4.25
N ALA A 619 -36.46 15.83 4.65
CA ALA A 619 -36.29 15.46 6.06
C ALA A 619 -34.93 15.92 6.63
N ILE A 620 -33.88 15.96 5.80
CA ILE A 620 -32.54 16.41 6.19
C ILE A 620 -32.40 17.93 6.09
N GLN A 621 -33.26 18.60 5.31
CA GLN A 621 -33.18 20.04 5.07
C GLN A 621 -33.04 20.90 6.34
N PRO A 622 -33.74 20.66 7.47
CA PRO A 622 -33.53 21.44 8.67
C PRO A 622 -32.09 21.37 9.23
N ILE A 623 -31.40 20.27 8.99
CA ILE A 623 -30.02 20.05 9.42
C ILE A 623 -29.04 20.79 8.50
N ILE A 624 -29.29 20.85 7.20
CA ILE A 624 -28.39 21.46 6.20
C ILE A 624 -28.72 22.94 5.92
N ALA A 625 -29.91 23.41 6.28
CA ALA A 625 -30.32 24.81 6.10
C ALA A 625 -29.36 25.83 6.79
N PRO A 626 -28.77 25.56 7.98
CA PRO A 626 -27.78 26.46 8.57
C PRO A 626 -26.49 26.65 7.76
N LEU A 627 -26.24 25.73 6.79
CA LEU A 627 -25.13 25.81 5.84
C LEU A 627 -25.49 26.61 4.58
N GLY A 628 -26.74 27.06 4.46
CA GLY A 628 -27.28 27.72 3.27
C GLY A 628 -27.74 26.77 2.19
N PHE A 629 -27.96 25.47 2.47
CA PHE A 629 -28.35 24.47 1.49
C PHE A 629 -29.88 24.29 1.45
N ASP A 630 -30.40 24.16 0.24
CA ASP A 630 -31.76 23.75 -0.02
C ASP A 630 -31.88 22.21 -0.13
N TRP A 631 -33.10 21.69 -0.29
CA TRP A 631 -33.35 20.26 -0.42
C TRP A 631 -32.71 19.67 -1.72
N ARG A 632 -32.61 20.46 -2.81
CA ARG A 632 -31.98 20.04 -4.08
C ARG A 632 -30.49 19.75 -3.88
N MET A 633 -29.78 20.65 -3.19
CA MET A 633 -28.39 20.44 -2.77
C MET A 633 -28.28 19.21 -1.85
N GLY A 634 -29.30 18.97 -0.99
CA GLY A 634 -29.39 17.77 -0.16
C GLY A 634 -29.46 16.49 -0.97
N VAL A 635 -30.30 16.45 -2.03
CA VAL A 635 -30.36 15.32 -2.97
C VAL A 635 -29.00 15.08 -3.61
N GLY A 636 -28.34 16.15 -4.10
CA GLY A 636 -26.98 16.06 -4.67
C GLY A 636 -25.96 15.45 -3.70
N LEU A 637 -26.02 15.80 -2.40
CA LEU A 637 -25.15 15.21 -1.37
C LEU A 637 -25.42 13.70 -1.17
N ILE A 638 -26.67 13.29 -1.19
CA ILE A 638 -27.06 11.89 -1.00
C ILE A 638 -26.60 11.06 -2.23
N THR A 639 -26.90 11.51 -3.45
CA THR A 639 -26.47 10.83 -4.68
C THR A 639 -24.95 10.82 -4.83
N GLY A 640 -24.28 11.93 -4.51
CA GLY A 640 -22.82 12.04 -4.46
C GLY A 640 -22.15 11.14 -3.42
N SER A 641 -22.92 10.52 -2.52
CA SER A 641 -22.38 9.50 -1.60
C SER A 641 -22.13 8.17 -2.32
N ALA A 642 -22.94 7.82 -3.31
CA ALA A 642 -22.71 6.65 -4.14
C ALA A 642 -21.53 6.88 -5.10
N ALA A 643 -21.60 7.91 -5.92
CA ALA A 643 -20.53 8.38 -6.80
C ALA A 643 -20.58 9.90 -6.91
N LYS A 644 -19.42 10.55 -6.79
CA LYS A 644 -19.34 12.02 -6.75
C LYS A 644 -19.77 12.69 -8.05
N GLU A 645 -19.57 12.02 -9.15
CA GLU A 645 -19.96 12.45 -10.49
C GLU A 645 -21.48 12.62 -10.63
N LEU A 646 -22.25 11.73 -9.99
CA LEU A 646 -23.72 11.77 -10.00
C LEU A 646 -24.29 13.04 -9.37
N MET A 647 -23.49 13.72 -8.53
CA MET A 647 -23.92 14.93 -7.84
C MET A 647 -24.28 16.05 -8.80
N VAL A 648 -23.44 16.29 -9.82
CA VAL A 648 -23.65 17.36 -10.83
C VAL A 648 -24.79 16.99 -11.75
N SER A 649 -24.82 15.77 -12.27
CA SER A 649 -25.88 15.29 -13.14
C SER A 649 -27.27 15.37 -12.46
N THR A 650 -27.35 14.93 -11.20
CA THR A 650 -28.60 15.02 -10.42
C THR A 650 -29.03 16.47 -10.19
N LEU A 651 -28.10 17.36 -9.89
CA LEU A 651 -28.42 18.80 -9.75
C LEU A 651 -28.90 19.39 -11.05
N GLY A 652 -28.32 19.00 -12.21
CA GLY A 652 -28.77 19.42 -13.52
C GLY A 652 -30.25 19.09 -13.75
N VAL A 653 -30.65 17.85 -13.50
CA VAL A 653 -32.07 17.44 -13.62
C VAL A 653 -32.97 18.21 -12.65
N LEU A 654 -32.56 18.43 -11.41
CA LEU A 654 -33.32 19.16 -10.41
C LEU A 654 -33.48 20.66 -10.70
N TYR A 655 -32.57 21.23 -11.50
CA TYR A 655 -32.66 22.59 -11.98
C TYR A 655 -33.35 22.71 -13.36
N GLN A 656 -34.05 21.63 -13.77
CA GLN A 656 -34.89 21.59 -14.98
C GLN A 656 -34.10 21.71 -16.30
N LEU A 657 -32.88 21.19 -16.33
CA LEU A 657 -32.13 21.01 -17.58
C LEU A 657 -32.55 19.71 -18.26
N ASP A 658 -32.49 19.70 -19.60
CA ASP A 658 -32.64 18.47 -20.35
C ASP A 658 -31.60 17.42 -19.90
N GLU A 659 -31.98 16.15 -19.99
CA GLU A 659 -31.18 15.03 -19.44
C GLU A 659 -29.78 14.99 -20.06
N ASP A 660 -29.65 15.24 -21.37
CA ASP A 660 -28.38 15.30 -22.09
C ASP A 660 -27.51 16.49 -21.63
N THR A 661 -28.12 17.66 -21.44
CA THR A 661 -27.45 18.87 -20.93
C THR A 661 -26.99 18.69 -19.48
N ALA A 662 -27.82 18.03 -18.67
CA ALA A 662 -27.47 17.74 -17.28
C ALA A 662 -26.32 16.73 -17.17
N ALA A 663 -26.24 15.74 -18.05
CA ALA A 663 -25.15 14.76 -18.10
C ALA A 663 -23.82 15.36 -18.58
N ALA A 664 -23.89 16.31 -19.55
CA ALA A 664 -22.70 17.00 -20.06
C ALA A 664 -22.15 18.08 -19.13
N ALA A 665 -22.97 18.58 -18.20
CA ALA A 665 -22.61 19.67 -17.30
C ALA A 665 -21.43 19.29 -16.37
N GLY A 666 -20.45 20.17 -16.25
CA GLY A 666 -19.27 19.98 -15.38
C GLY A 666 -18.17 19.13 -16.00
N THR A 667 -18.37 18.59 -17.20
CA THR A 667 -17.33 17.80 -17.90
C THR A 667 -16.29 18.68 -18.58
N GLY A 668 -16.58 19.97 -18.80
CA GLY A 668 -15.75 20.91 -19.56
C GLY A 668 -15.71 20.61 -21.07
N LYS A 669 -16.61 19.75 -21.56
CA LYS A 669 -16.72 19.38 -22.98
C LYS A 669 -17.80 20.18 -23.74
N ASP A 670 -18.78 20.70 -23.00
CA ASP A 670 -19.92 21.44 -23.57
C ASP A 670 -20.14 22.77 -22.83
N ASP A 671 -19.66 23.86 -23.43
CA ASP A 671 -19.77 25.21 -22.86
C ASP A 671 -21.25 25.66 -22.73
N ALA A 672 -22.15 25.13 -23.53
CA ALA A 672 -23.59 25.46 -23.48
C ALA A 672 -24.23 24.79 -22.24
N ALA A 673 -23.91 23.53 -21.98
CA ALA A 673 -24.37 22.80 -20.78
C ALA A 673 -23.86 23.43 -19.51
N ASP A 674 -22.56 23.78 -19.46
CA ASP A 674 -21.94 24.43 -18.30
C ASP A 674 -22.53 25.83 -18.05
N SER A 675 -22.90 26.56 -19.09
CA SER A 675 -23.57 27.87 -18.98
C SER A 675 -25.01 27.74 -18.48
N ALA A 676 -25.77 26.75 -18.95
CA ALA A 676 -27.16 26.52 -18.55
C ALA A 676 -27.26 26.18 -17.06
N ILE A 677 -26.47 25.23 -16.58
CA ILE A 677 -26.46 24.87 -15.14
C ILE A 677 -25.98 26.03 -14.28
N SER A 678 -25.01 26.82 -14.76
CA SER A 678 -24.50 27.99 -14.05
C SER A 678 -25.60 29.05 -13.85
N GLN A 679 -26.40 29.32 -14.87
CA GLN A 679 -27.53 30.27 -14.78
C GLN A 679 -28.61 29.75 -13.83
N ALA A 680 -28.95 28.48 -13.89
CA ALA A 680 -29.95 27.87 -13.01
C ALA A 680 -29.52 27.92 -11.54
N LEU A 681 -28.25 27.65 -11.28
CA LEU A 681 -27.64 27.74 -9.92
C LEU A 681 -27.66 29.18 -9.39
N GLN A 682 -27.32 30.17 -10.24
CA GLN A 682 -27.31 31.60 -9.83
C GLN A 682 -28.69 32.11 -9.44
N GLN A 683 -29.76 31.61 -10.09
CA GLN A 683 -31.12 31.98 -9.76
C GLN A 683 -31.64 31.41 -8.45
N SER A 684 -31.11 30.25 -8.03
CA SER A 684 -31.62 29.48 -6.90
C SER A 684 -30.76 29.55 -5.65
N SER A 685 -29.48 29.93 -5.77
CA SER A 685 -28.51 29.86 -4.68
C SER A 685 -27.66 31.14 -4.56
N SER A 686 -27.11 31.38 -3.38
CA SER A 686 -26.22 32.51 -3.12
C SER A 686 -24.74 32.11 -3.30
N PRO A 687 -23.82 33.08 -3.56
CA PRO A 687 -22.38 32.80 -3.59
C PRO A 687 -21.86 32.22 -2.26
N ALA A 688 -22.45 32.62 -1.13
CA ALA A 688 -22.11 32.09 0.18
C ALA A 688 -22.51 30.62 0.33
N SER A 689 -23.70 30.23 -0.16
CA SER A 689 -24.15 28.83 -0.20
C SER A 689 -23.25 28.00 -1.12
N ALA A 690 -22.89 28.55 -2.27
CA ALA A 690 -21.99 27.88 -3.23
C ALA A 690 -20.62 27.57 -2.62
N LEU A 691 -19.98 28.54 -1.94
CA LEU A 691 -18.71 28.35 -1.28
C LEU A 691 -18.82 27.30 -0.15
N SER A 692 -19.87 27.41 0.66
CA SER A 692 -20.17 26.44 1.73
C SER A 692 -20.34 25.03 1.17
N TYR A 693 -21.08 24.89 0.04
CA TYR A 693 -21.33 23.62 -0.60
C TYR A 693 -20.04 22.98 -1.15
N MET A 694 -19.18 23.77 -1.79
CA MET A 694 -17.87 23.30 -2.25
C MET A 694 -16.99 22.82 -1.10
N VAL A 695 -16.95 23.56 0.03
CA VAL A 695 -16.22 23.17 1.25
C VAL A 695 -16.81 21.88 1.85
N PHE A 696 -18.13 21.77 1.91
CA PHE A 696 -18.79 20.56 2.39
C PHE A 696 -18.48 19.37 1.46
N ALA A 697 -18.62 19.51 0.15
CA ALA A 697 -18.34 18.49 -0.84
C ALA A 697 -16.88 18.02 -0.80
N LEU A 698 -15.93 18.93 -0.46
CA LEU A 698 -14.53 18.62 -0.27
C LEU A 698 -14.31 17.70 0.93
N LEU A 699 -14.94 17.96 2.05
CA LEU A 699 -14.58 17.37 3.34
C LEU A 699 -15.50 16.22 3.79
N TYR A 700 -16.77 16.19 3.31
CA TYR A 700 -17.71 15.17 3.74
C TYR A 700 -17.27 13.77 3.31
N PHE A 701 -17.94 12.77 3.85
CA PHE A 701 -17.50 11.39 3.68
C PHE A 701 -17.25 11.03 2.22
N PRO A 702 -16.26 10.18 1.95
CA PRO A 702 -15.91 9.78 0.59
C PRO A 702 -17.00 8.87 0.00
N CYS A 703 -16.87 8.51 -1.28
CA CYS A 703 -17.79 7.56 -1.91
C CYS A 703 -17.82 6.21 -1.15
N ILE A 704 -18.92 5.48 -1.25
CA ILE A 704 -19.15 4.18 -0.61
C ILE A 704 -17.98 3.22 -0.89
N ALA A 705 -17.41 3.25 -2.11
CA ALA A 705 -16.25 2.44 -2.47
C ALA A 705 -15.04 2.68 -1.56
N THR A 706 -14.76 3.93 -1.17
CA THR A 706 -13.67 4.25 -0.23
C THR A 706 -13.96 3.72 1.18
N ILE A 707 -15.20 3.80 1.65
CA ILE A 707 -15.61 3.28 2.96
C ILE A 707 -15.39 1.75 3.03
N VAL A 708 -15.76 1.04 1.97
CA VAL A 708 -15.53 -0.41 1.89
C VAL A 708 -14.05 -0.73 1.76
N ALA A 709 -13.26 0.09 1.05
CA ALA A 709 -11.81 -0.05 1.00
C ALA A 709 -11.20 0.10 2.40
N ILE A 710 -11.61 1.13 3.18
CA ILE A 710 -11.16 1.33 4.58
C ILE A 710 -11.52 0.11 5.44
N LYS A 711 -12.74 -0.43 5.32
CA LYS A 711 -13.13 -1.66 6.01
C LYS A 711 -12.25 -2.84 5.59
N GLY A 712 -12.00 -3.00 4.30
CA GLY A 712 -11.19 -4.08 3.76
C GLY A 712 -9.75 -4.05 4.27
N GLU A 713 -9.13 -2.87 4.32
CA GLU A 713 -7.74 -2.69 4.74
C GLU A 713 -7.56 -2.62 6.28
N SER A 714 -8.57 -2.11 7.00
CA SER A 714 -8.51 -2.06 8.47
C SER A 714 -8.99 -3.35 9.15
N GLY A 715 -9.71 -4.21 8.42
CA GLY A 715 -10.33 -5.44 8.92
C GLY A 715 -11.62 -5.25 9.72
N GLN A 716 -12.02 -4.01 10.06
CA GLN A 716 -13.14 -3.75 10.98
C GLN A 716 -14.02 -2.59 10.51
N TRP A 717 -15.35 -2.78 10.60
CA TRP A 717 -16.34 -1.76 10.25
C TRP A 717 -16.26 -0.51 11.11
N ARG A 718 -15.85 -0.63 12.38
CA ARG A 718 -15.77 0.51 13.30
C ARG A 718 -14.90 1.66 12.78
N TYR A 719 -13.79 1.36 12.10
CA TYR A 719 -12.91 2.38 11.54
C TYR A 719 -13.51 3.06 10.30
N ALA A 720 -14.23 2.29 9.48
CA ALA A 720 -14.93 2.83 8.31
C ALA A 720 -16.08 3.75 8.73
N VAL A 721 -16.91 3.32 9.69
CA VAL A 721 -18.00 4.13 10.26
C VAL A 721 -17.45 5.37 10.98
N PHE A 722 -16.37 5.21 11.76
CA PHE A 722 -15.72 6.35 12.40
C PHE A 722 -15.22 7.37 11.38
N SER A 723 -14.55 6.92 10.31
CA SER A 723 -14.07 7.80 9.23
C SER A 723 -15.24 8.57 8.58
N MET A 724 -16.36 7.89 8.32
CA MET A 724 -17.56 8.49 7.75
C MET A 724 -18.14 9.59 8.68
N LEU A 725 -18.38 9.27 9.93
CA LEU A 725 -18.96 10.21 10.91
C LEU A 725 -18.03 11.38 11.18
N TYR A 726 -16.74 11.11 11.35
CA TYR A 726 -15.73 12.12 11.60
C TYR A 726 -15.60 13.11 10.46
N SER A 727 -15.45 12.61 9.21
CA SER A 727 -15.31 13.47 8.03
C SER A 727 -16.58 14.30 7.78
N THR A 728 -17.77 13.72 7.95
CA THR A 728 -19.04 14.44 7.79
C THR A 728 -19.25 15.51 8.88
N GLY A 729 -18.96 15.19 10.15
CA GLY A 729 -19.04 16.16 11.23
C GLY A 729 -18.04 17.30 11.07
N PHE A 730 -16.81 16.98 10.63
CA PHE A 730 -15.79 17.99 10.34
C PHE A 730 -16.21 18.87 9.15
N ALA A 731 -16.75 18.27 8.08
CA ALA A 731 -17.26 18.98 6.93
C ALA A 731 -18.39 19.95 7.31
N TYR A 732 -19.30 19.52 8.17
CA TYR A 732 -20.40 20.34 8.65
C TYR A 732 -19.91 21.60 9.37
N ILE A 733 -18.96 21.45 10.30
CA ILE A 733 -18.38 22.57 11.05
C ILE A 733 -17.67 23.55 10.10
N MET A 734 -16.86 23.03 9.18
CA MET A 734 -16.07 23.88 8.28
C MET A 734 -16.94 24.56 7.22
N ALA A 735 -17.98 23.90 6.70
CA ALA A 735 -18.94 24.48 5.79
C ALA A 735 -19.79 25.58 6.48
N PHE A 736 -20.22 25.35 7.73
CA PHE A 736 -20.91 26.36 8.52
C PHE A 736 -20.04 27.61 8.72
N LEU A 737 -18.78 27.43 9.08
CA LEU A 737 -17.84 28.55 9.21
C LEU A 737 -17.65 29.28 7.88
N ALA A 738 -17.47 28.53 6.77
CA ALA A 738 -17.34 29.11 5.45
C ALA A 738 -18.57 29.91 5.03
N TYR A 739 -19.77 29.40 5.30
CA TYR A 739 -21.04 30.11 5.07
C TYR A 739 -21.13 31.42 5.86
N ARG A 740 -20.81 31.37 7.17
CA ARG A 740 -20.87 32.54 8.04
C ARG A 740 -19.84 33.60 7.65
N ILE A 741 -18.61 33.18 7.27
CA ILE A 741 -17.58 34.11 6.79
C ILE A 741 -18.00 34.74 5.47
N ALA A 742 -18.53 33.93 4.54
CA ALA A 742 -18.97 34.44 3.23
C ALA A 742 -20.18 35.39 3.30
N LEU A 743 -21.02 35.29 4.33
CA LEU A 743 -22.11 36.25 4.57
C LEU A 743 -21.64 37.61 5.11
N LEU A 744 -20.39 37.69 5.59
CA LEU A 744 -19.79 38.95 6.06
C LEU A 744 -19.12 39.74 4.95
N TRP A 745 -18.98 39.11 3.77
CA TRP A 745 -18.43 39.72 2.55
C TRP A 745 -19.54 40.04 1.55
#